data_0e19a4ae93c074f47c30b5b719298ee9
#
_entry.id   0e19a4ae93c074f47c30b5b719298ee9
#
_cell.length_a   1.000
_cell.length_b   1.000
_cell.length_c   1.000
_cell.angle_alpha   90.00
_cell.angle_beta   90.00
_cell.angle_gamma   90.00
#
_symmetry.space_group_name_H-M   'P 1'
#
loop_
_entity.id
_entity.type
_entity.pdbx_description
1 polymer ?
#
loop_
_entity_poly.entity_id
_entity_poly.type
_entity_poly.pdbx_seq_one_letter_code
_entity_poly.pdbx_strand_id
1 'polypeptide(L)'
;MFERVDPFIGTEATSLPPQQGIATTWWWPKPQVGNTHPGATYPLGMVSACAYSGAYPTGYGRYDLGTEGLPTELYDRQVASGFTHFQQSGTGAIRKYYNYFRVTPMLQPLDDLGQLWDVVDESAEPGYYSATLESGIRAEITVGPKSAVHRYTFPAHRDARLVIDFSLGGLSIPHGRTVPLRAHLHSISPGIAQGEIVVEGAPLAIHVECDDPRWRQLLWYDRRLMPGGTRLDFDRIRPTTLRPFGLMWAGPSEPGQVVELRFGFSLRGVDQARENLERECGPGPSSFATRRAATAEVWQDALSKIRVDTPSKDKQTVFSTALYHSLIKPCLAPDESPFWPADGPFAFDLATMWDIYRTQLPLLTTLLPDKAVELANALLYISEEEGNLPIGYRMARGADQFSRQASALAHTFLADLCQLGLPGMDWDWALVHMHNDLRRTYGEDFLLRGKVHPISHTLDLAFGYWCTSQIAAHVGDPALVEQFTPLAARWVNAFDEETGLLQDSTYYEGGRWNYSFRLLHDMAARIKLSGGDDAFVAQLDEFFGFGAPAVTQPGLRPAIEEMAAGYALNRFEGLNNEPDMEAPWSYHYAGRPDRTAEVVQAIVQNQFGTGRGGLPGNDDSGGLSSWFVWASLGLFPVAGQNLFLISAPAWRESSIDVGDRNLTIETTGFVEPTPDGPTQYVQSVHLDGDRLDRTWLTGTELHRGGRLHLELGPTPSAWGTTVRPPSVSTHPPTAALRR
;
A
#
# COMPACT_ATOMS: atom_id res chain seq x y z
N MET A 1 12.20 1.63 17.14
CA MET A 1 11.31 1.78 15.99
C MET A 1 9.85 1.58 16.40
N PHE A 2 9.46 0.42 16.93
CA PHE A 2 8.08 0.11 17.32
C PHE A 2 7.41 1.20 18.17
N GLU A 3 8.03 1.64 19.24
CA GLU A 3 7.50 2.69 20.14
C GLU A 3 7.41 4.09 19.52
N ARG A 4 7.90 4.24 18.29
CA ARG A 4 7.90 5.50 17.54
C ARG A 4 6.87 5.55 16.44
N VAL A 5 6.20 4.43 16.17
CA VAL A 5 5.13 4.42 15.17
C VAL A 5 3.94 5.23 15.68
N ASP A 6 3.46 6.13 14.85
CA ASP A 6 2.21 6.86 15.06
C ASP A 6 1.21 6.48 13.96
N PRO A 7 0.33 5.47 14.18
CA PRO A 7 -0.62 5.02 13.18
C PRO A 7 -1.64 6.08 12.74
N PHE A 8 -1.70 7.22 13.42
CA PHE A 8 -2.59 8.32 13.04
C PHE A 8 -2.05 9.19 11.91
N ILE A 9 -0.77 9.08 11.54
CA ILE A 9 -0.21 9.84 10.40
C ILE A 9 -0.97 9.43 9.12
N GLY A 10 -1.44 10.41 8.35
CA GLY A 10 -2.17 10.21 7.10
C GLY A 10 -3.67 9.95 7.25
N THR A 11 -4.23 9.98 8.46
CA THR A 11 -5.67 9.73 8.70
C THR A 11 -6.56 10.94 8.43
N GLU A 12 -5.99 12.11 8.22
CA GLU A 12 -6.71 13.36 7.90
C GLU A 12 -6.15 14.03 6.64
N ALA A 13 -6.80 15.10 6.23
CA ALA A 13 -6.36 15.90 5.10
C ALA A 13 -4.90 16.37 5.32
N THR A 14 -4.14 16.38 4.24
CA THR A 14 -2.74 16.82 4.23
C THR A 14 -2.60 18.20 4.88
N SER A 15 -1.78 18.26 5.89
CA SER A 15 -1.46 19.47 6.67
C SER A 15 0.03 19.49 7.01
N LEU A 16 0.82 20.00 6.09
CA LEU A 16 2.27 20.07 6.20
C LEU A 16 2.72 21.50 6.50
N PRO A 17 3.91 21.68 7.09
CA PRO A 17 4.50 22.99 7.28
C PRO A 17 4.68 23.75 5.94
N PRO A 18 4.83 25.08 5.97
CA PRO A 18 5.15 25.84 4.76
C PRO A 18 6.39 25.29 4.08
N GLN A 19 6.27 25.03 2.79
CA GLN A 19 7.35 24.44 1.98
C GLN A 19 8.55 25.40 1.88
N GLN A 20 9.77 24.85 1.82
CA GLN A 20 11.02 25.60 1.78
C GLN A 20 11.84 25.23 0.53
N GLY A 21 12.81 26.09 0.18
CA GLY A 21 13.71 25.86 -0.93
C GLY A 21 12.96 25.67 -2.26
N ILE A 22 13.39 24.68 -3.07
CA ILE A 22 12.75 24.39 -4.36
C ILE A 22 11.29 23.93 -4.19
N ALA A 23 10.94 23.34 -3.06
CA ALA A 23 9.56 22.92 -2.81
C ALA A 23 8.55 24.09 -2.81
N THR A 24 9.00 25.32 -2.67
CA THR A 24 8.14 26.52 -2.81
C THR A 24 7.62 26.71 -4.23
N THR A 25 8.24 26.11 -5.23
CA THR A 25 7.84 26.21 -6.64
C THR A 25 6.84 25.13 -7.05
N TRP A 26 6.62 24.14 -6.17
CA TRP A 26 5.73 23.03 -6.43
C TRP A 26 4.28 23.42 -6.19
N TRP A 27 3.44 23.04 -7.09
CA TRP A 27 2.05 23.35 -7.01
C TRP A 27 1.29 22.21 -6.31
N TRP A 28 0.50 22.58 -5.30
CA TRP A 28 -0.26 21.64 -4.50
C TRP A 28 -1.74 21.76 -4.84
N PRO A 29 -2.31 20.86 -5.65
CA PRO A 29 -3.63 21.11 -6.23
C PRO A 29 -4.77 21.12 -5.21
N LYS A 30 -4.69 20.33 -4.16
CA LYS A 30 -5.69 20.29 -3.09
C LYS A 30 -5.16 19.48 -1.90
N PRO A 31 -5.69 19.73 -0.70
CA PRO A 31 -5.51 18.82 0.40
C PRO A 31 -6.10 17.45 0.03
N GLN A 32 -5.30 16.42 0.05
CA GLN A 32 -5.75 15.03 -0.04
C GLN A 32 -5.83 14.44 1.37
N VAL A 33 -6.56 13.35 1.54
CA VAL A 33 -6.51 12.55 2.75
C VAL A 33 -5.46 11.47 2.52
N GLY A 34 -4.62 11.19 3.53
CA GLY A 34 -3.55 10.20 3.38
C GLY A 34 -4.02 8.76 3.20
N ASN A 35 -5.30 8.50 3.34
CA ASN A 35 -5.94 7.18 3.14
C ASN A 35 -5.43 6.09 4.09
N THR A 36 -4.90 6.46 5.25
CA THR A 36 -4.48 5.54 6.28
C THR A 36 -5.54 5.39 7.37
N HIS A 37 -5.39 4.40 8.22
CA HIS A 37 -6.22 4.22 9.41
C HIS A 37 -5.37 3.80 10.61
N PRO A 38 -5.74 4.18 11.85
CA PRO A 38 -4.97 3.85 13.05
C PRO A 38 -5.30 2.48 13.62
N GLY A 39 -6.04 1.65 12.91
CA GLY A 39 -6.56 0.38 13.41
C GLY A 39 -5.48 -0.62 13.76
N ALA A 40 -5.87 -1.59 14.59
CA ALA A 40 -5.03 -2.75 14.87
C ALA A 40 -4.79 -3.55 13.58
N THR A 41 -3.52 -3.81 13.26
CA THR A 41 -3.09 -4.56 12.07
C THR A 41 -2.08 -5.63 12.43
N TYR A 42 -1.93 -6.61 11.55
CA TYR A 42 -0.85 -7.58 11.57
C TYR A 42 -0.02 -7.41 10.30
N PRO A 43 1.33 -7.57 10.30
CA PRO A 43 2.12 -7.41 9.09
C PRO A 43 1.61 -8.32 7.97
N LEU A 44 1.20 -7.74 6.85
CA LEU A 44 0.64 -8.44 5.69
C LEU A 44 -0.57 -9.33 6.04
N GLY A 45 -1.24 -9.08 7.17
CA GLY A 45 -2.35 -9.90 7.67
C GLY A 45 -3.68 -9.60 6.98
N MET A 46 -4.59 -10.58 7.04
CA MET A 46 -5.94 -10.47 6.49
C MET A 46 -6.79 -9.46 7.27
N VAL A 47 -6.59 -9.37 8.61
CA VAL A 47 -7.46 -8.59 9.48
C VAL A 47 -6.81 -7.26 9.86
N SER A 48 -7.57 -6.19 9.66
CA SER A 48 -7.30 -4.84 10.18
C SER A 48 -8.58 -4.31 10.80
N ALA A 49 -8.54 -3.87 12.06
CA ALA A 49 -9.75 -3.51 12.79
C ALA A 49 -9.67 -2.13 13.44
N CYS A 50 -10.70 -1.32 13.23
CA CYS A 50 -10.74 0.07 13.67
C CYS A 50 -12.15 0.56 13.96
N ALA A 51 -12.27 1.76 14.53
CA ALA A 51 -13.51 2.51 14.56
C ALA A 51 -14.03 2.77 13.13
N TYR A 52 -15.33 2.75 12.98
CA TYR A 52 -16.02 2.92 11.71
C TYR A 52 -16.99 4.09 11.76
N SER A 53 -16.73 5.11 10.94
CA SER A 53 -17.62 6.25 10.73
C SER A 53 -18.34 6.20 9.38
N GLY A 54 -17.85 5.39 8.45
CA GLY A 54 -18.24 5.40 7.06
C GLY A 54 -17.47 6.41 6.21
N ALA A 55 -16.45 7.05 6.76
CA ALA A 55 -15.63 8.01 6.02
C ALA A 55 -14.85 7.33 4.89
N TYR A 56 -14.78 8.02 3.76
CA TYR A 56 -13.95 7.62 2.64
C TYR A 56 -12.46 7.94 2.93
N PRO A 57 -11.50 7.08 2.51
CA PRO A 57 -11.67 5.81 1.82
C PRO A 57 -11.68 4.60 2.74
N THR A 58 -11.17 4.68 3.95
CA THR A 58 -10.91 3.53 4.82
C THR A 58 -12.11 3.08 5.65
N GLY A 59 -13.11 3.92 5.81
CA GLY A 59 -14.19 3.76 6.76
C GLY A 59 -13.93 4.46 8.10
N TYR A 60 -12.71 4.94 8.32
CA TYR A 60 -12.28 5.70 9.49
C TYR A 60 -12.06 7.18 9.12
N GLY A 61 -12.54 8.10 9.93
CA GLY A 61 -12.31 9.54 9.74
C GLY A 61 -13.42 10.40 10.32
N ARG A 62 -13.19 11.72 10.32
CA ARG A 62 -14.12 12.75 10.78
C ARG A 62 -15.01 13.31 9.67
N TYR A 63 -15.26 12.52 8.63
CA TYR A 63 -15.98 12.97 7.45
C TYR A 63 -17.27 12.20 7.28
N ASP A 64 -18.28 12.82 6.69
CA ASP A 64 -19.38 12.13 6.07
C ASP A 64 -19.06 11.78 4.62
N LEU A 65 -19.54 10.64 4.15
CA LEU A 65 -19.36 10.20 2.77
C LEU A 65 -20.36 10.88 1.86
N GLY A 66 -19.92 11.84 1.06
CA GLY A 66 -20.75 12.44 0.02
C GLY A 66 -21.10 11.48 -1.12
N THR A 67 -22.07 11.85 -1.92
CA THR A 67 -22.56 11.05 -3.06
C THR A 67 -21.49 10.76 -4.12
N GLU A 68 -20.44 11.55 -4.16
CA GLU A 68 -19.30 11.40 -5.09
C GLU A 68 -18.05 10.79 -4.40
N GLY A 69 -18.21 10.32 -3.16
CA GLY A 69 -17.07 9.78 -2.39
C GLY A 69 -16.12 10.84 -1.84
N LEU A 70 -16.47 12.11 -1.97
CA LEU A 70 -15.72 13.23 -1.39
C LEU A 70 -16.31 13.58 -0.02
N PRO A 71 -15.48 14.00 0.96
CA PRO A 71 -15.95 14.48 2.23
C PRO A 71 -16.88 15.70 2.03
N THR A 72 -18.12 15.59 2.50
CA THR A 72 -19.11 16.68 2.40
C THR A 72 -19.29 17.42 3.71
N GLU A 73 -19.04 16.75 4.81
CA GLU A 73 -19.13 17.30 6.15
C GLU A 73 -17.94 16.83 6.99
N LEU A 74 -17.36 17.75 7.72
CA LEU A 74 -16.26 17.47 8.66
C LEU A 74 -16.82 17.63 10.09
N TYR A 75 -16.76 16.53 10.85
CA TYR A 75 -17.13 16.57 12.27
C TYR A 75 -15.99 17.18 13.10
N ASP A 76 -16.33 17.90 14.16
CA ASP A 76 -15.35 18.53 15.05
C ASP A 76 -14.47 17.49 15.77
N ARG A 77 -15.00 16.27 15.94
CA ARG A 77 -14.33 15.14 16.60
C ARG A 77 -14.38 13.90 15.75
N GLN A 78 -13.50 12.94 16.07
CA GLN A 78 -13.65 11.59 15.56
C GLN A 78 -15.00 11.03 16.02
N VAL A 79 -15.68 10.37 15.09
CA VAL A 79 -16.96 9.73 15.34
C VAL A 79 -16.91 8.26 14.97
N ALA A 80 -17.77 7.45 15.56
CA ALA A 80 -17.90 6.03 15.25
C ALA A 80 -19.34 5.54 15.41
N SER A 81 -19.79 4.67 14.50
CA SER A 81 -21.02 3.89 14.66
C SER A 81 -20.74 2.46 15.13
N GLY A 82 -19.51 2.13 15.42
CA GLY A 82 -19.03 0.83 15.85
C GLY A 82 -17.60 0.58 15.36
N PHE A 83 -17.20 -0.69 15.36
CA PHE A 83 -15.86 -1.14 14.99
C PHE A 83 -15.99 -2.21 13.91
N THR A 84 -15.23 -2.08 12.83
CA THR A 84 -15.26 -3.01 11.70
C THR A 84 -13.91 -3.69 11.52
N HIS A 85 -13.91 -4.74 10.71
CA HIS A 85 -12.73 -5.51 10.32
C HIS A 85 -12.42 -5.27 8.83
N PHE A 86 -11.22 -5.67 8.39
CA PHE A 86 -10.77 -5.57 7.01
C PHE A 86 -10.65 -4.13 6.49
N GLN A 87 -10.19 -3.22 7.35
CA GLN A 87 -9.84 -1.86 6.94
C GLN A 87 -8.75 -1.91 5.88
N GLN A 88 -8.85 -1.05 4.89
CA GLN A 88 -7.82 -0.88 3.87
C GLN A 88 -6.91 0.30 4.22
N SER A 89 -5.62 0.16 3.90
CA SER A 89 -4.65 1.22 4.03
C SER A 89 -4.31 1.77 2.66
N GLY A 90 -4.88 2.89 2.33
CA GLY A 90 -4.83 3.42 0.99
C GLY A 90 -5.84 2.75 0.08
N THR A 91 -6.20 3.34 -1.02
CA THR A 91 -6.95 2.68 -2.06
C THR A 91 -7.14 3.59 -3.24
N GLY A 92 -6.23 3.71 -4.09
CA GLY A 92 -6.49 4.44 -5.30
C GLY A 92 -7.66 3.89 -6.08
N ALA A 93 -7.64 2.65 -6.44
CA ALA A 93 -8.50 2.15 -7.51
C ALA A 93 -9.64 1.24 -7.07
N ILE A 94 -9.60 0.72 -5.88
CA ILE A 94 -10.64 -0.20 -5.41
C ILE A 94 -11.86 0.61 -4.95
N ARG A 95 -12.88 0.67 -5.77
CA ARG A 95 -14.13 1.37 -5.45
C ARG A 95 -14.97 0.70 -4.38
N LYS A 96 -14.43 -0.30 -3.65
CA LYS A 96 -15.14 -1.09 -2.67
C LYS A 96 -14.28 -1.34 -1.45
N TYR A 97 -14.85 -1.04 -0.29
CA TYR A 97 -14.21 -1.13 1.01
C TYR A 97 -14.91 -2.18 1.84
N TYR A 98 -14.15 -3.02 2.51
CA TYR A 98 -14.70 -4.23 3.07
C TYR A 98 -15.44 -4.02 4.39
N ASN A 99 -14.91 -3.39 5.37
CA ASN A 99 -15.57 -2.99 6.64
C ASN A 99 -16.72 -3.91 7.11
N TYR A 100 -16.51 -5.23 7.09
CA TYR A 100 -17.54 -6.21 7.42
C TYR A 100 -17.66 -6.45 8.92
N PHE A 101 -18.79 -7.03 9.33
CA PHE A 101 -19.09 -7.45 10.69
C PHE A 101 -18.89 -6.34 11.72
N ARG A 102 -19.59 -5.24 11.53
CA ARG A 102 -19.51 -4.11 12.45
C ARG A 102 -20.02 -4.50 13.85
N VAL A 103 -19.15 -4.33 14.85
CA VAL A 103 -19.48 -4.50 16.26
C VAL A 103 -19.79 -3.16 16.86
N THR A 104 -21.04 -2.99 17.35
CA THR A 104 -21.48 -1.76 17.99
C THR A 104 -21.72 -2.02 19.47
N PRO A 105 -20.87 -1.52 20.39
CA PRO A 105 -21.15 -1.52 21.81
C PRO A 105 -22.19 -0.42 22.11
N MET A 106 -23.30 -0.77 22.77
CA MET A 106 -24.45 0.13 22.95
C MET A 106 -25.01 0.06 24.36
N LEU A 107 -25.56 1.21 24.80
CA LEU A 107 -26.42 1.33 25.97
C LEU A 107 -27.87 1.70 25.54
N GLN A 108 -28.07 2.00 24.29
CA GLN A 108 -29.31 2.45 23.65
C GLN A 108 -30.09 1.28 23.02
N PRO A 109 -31.36 1.47 22.64
CA PRO A 109 -32.14 0.51 21.88
C PRO A 109 -31.52 0.21 20.50
N LEU A 110 -31.89 -0.94 19.90
CA LEU A 110 -31.47 -1.31 18.53
C LEU A 110 -31.90 -0.32 17.44
N ASP A 111 -32.91 0.50 17.71
CA ASP A 111 -33.37 1.54 16.79
C ASP A 111 -32.25 2.56 16.50
N ASP A 112 -31.34 2.76 17.44
CA ASP A 112 -30.22 3.67 17.33
C ASP A 112 -28.98 3.03 16.65
N LEU A 113 -29.07 1.78 16.22
CA LEU A 113 -27.99 1.11 15.52
C LEU A 113 -27.63 1.85 14.22
N GLY A 114 -26.39 2.26 14.13
CA GLY A 114 -25.84 3.00 12.98
C GLY A 114 -25.76 4.51 13.20
N GLN A 115 -26.19 5.03 14.35
CA GLN A 115 -25.87 6.40 14.74
C GLN A 115 -24.37 6.57 14.95
N LEU A 116 -23.88 7.77 14.74
CA LEU A 116 -22.50 8.16 15.01
C LEU A 116 -22.43 8.75 16.43
N TRP A 117 -21.47 8.28 17.21
CA TRP A 117 -21.17 8.80 18.54
C TRP A 117 -19.77 9.39 18.56
N ASP A 118 -19.58 10.44 19.35
CA ASP A 118 -18.26 11.05 19.55
C ASP A 118 -17.30 10.04 20.18
N VAL A 119 -16.08 10.02 19.66
CA VAL A 119 -14.93 9.36 20.27
C VAL A 119 -14.20 10.39 21.12
N VAL A 120 -14.20 10.21 22.44
CA VAL A 120 -13.68 11.19 23.40
C VAL A 120 -12.22 10.93 23.77
N ASP A 121 -11.72 9.72 23.58
CA ASP A 121 -10.34 9.33 23.78
C ASP A 121 -9.97 8.21 22.81
N GLU A 122 -8.74 8.26 22.27
CA GLU A 122 -8.30 7.35 21.22
C GLU A 122 -6.78 7.12 21.33
N SER A 123 -6.35 5.87 21.18
CA SER A 123 -4.93 5.55 21.05
C SER A 123 -4.67 4.35 20.15
N ALA A 124 -3.50 4.32 19.51
CA ALA A 124 -3.09 3.26 18.62
C ALA A 124 -1.59 2.99 18.72
N GLU A 125 -1.23 1.74 18.48
CA GLU A 125 0.15 1.26 18.25
C GLU A 125 0.10 0.08 17.27
N PRO A 126 1.20 -0.34 16.67
CA PRO A 126 1.17 -1.50 15.79
C PRO A 126 0.54 -2.73 16.44
N GLY A 127 -0.56 -3.22 15.86
CA GLY A 127 -1.31 -4.37 16.40
C GLY A 127 -2.34 -4.06 17.48
N TYR A 128 -2.53 -2.81 17.84
CA TYR A 128 -3.50 -2.40 18.86
C TYR A 128 -4.17 -1.07 18.53
N TYR A 129 -5.46 -1.02 18.82
CA TYR A 129 -6.27 0.20 18.72
C TYR A 129 -7.22 0.29 19.91
N SER A 130 -7.45 1.49 20.44
CA SER A 130 -8.49 1.72 21.43
C SER A 130 -9.22 3.04 21.22
N ALA A 131 -10.50 3.05 21.57
CA ALA A 131 -11.36 4.24 21.56
C ALA A 131 -12.34 4.21 22.72
N THR A 132 -12.60 5.37 23.31
CA THR A 132 -13.66 5.57 24.31
C THR A 132 -14.78 6.41 23.67
N LEU A 133 -15.99 5.85 23.65
CA LEU A 133 -17.17 6.54 23.15
C LEU A 133 -17.72 7.51 24.21
N GLU A 134 -18.46 8.54 23.79
CA GLU A 134 -19.11 9.49 24.70
C GLU A 134 -20.05 8.82 25.72
N SER A 135 -20.56 7.62 25.41
CA SER A 135 -21.34 6.78 26.35
C SER A 135 -20.52 6.26 27.54
N GLY A 136 -19.19 6.45 27.53
CA GLY A 136 -18.27 5.89 28.53
C GLY A 136 -17.84 4.46 28.26
N ILE A 137 -18.26 3.83 27.16
CA ILE A 137 -17.78 2.50 26.76
C ILE A 137 -16.39 2.65 26.15
N ARG A 138 -15.40 1.90 26.66
CA ARG A 138 -14.07 1.79 26.08
C ARG A 138 -13.97 0.49 25.29
N ALA A 139 -13.57 0.61 24.02
CA ALA A 139 -13.22 -0.49 23.16
C ALA A 139 -11.70 -0.59 23.03
N GLU A 140 -11.15 -1.78 23.10
CA GLU A 140 -9.76 -2.12 22.83
C GLU A 140 -9.73 -3.28 21.86
N ILE A 141 -8.88 -3.21 20.83
CA ILE A 141 -8.84 -4.19 19.75
C ILE A 141 -7.41 -4.60 19.49
N THR A 142 -7.19 -5.89 19.33
CA THR A 142 -5.95 -6.46 18.80
C THR A 142 -6.26 -7.55 17.79
N VAL A 143 -5.32 -7.85 16.89
CA VAL A 143 -5.56 -8.78 15.79
C VAL A 143 -4.44 -9.81 15.65
N GLY A 144 -4.78 -10.94 15.06
CA GLY A 144 -3.83 -11.88 14.47
C GLY A 144 -3.91 -11.83 12.94
N PRO A 145 -3.22 -12.72 12.23
CA PRO A 145 -3.31 -12.82 10.77
C PRO A 145 -4.74 -12.96 10.25
N LYS A 146 -5.56 -13.80 10.91
CA LYS A 146 -6.92 -14.17 10.51
C LYS A 146 -7.92 -14.08 11.67
N SER A 147 -7.58 -13.41 12.75
CA SER A 147 -8.39 -13.29 13.96
C SER A 147 -8.38 -11.88 14.53
N ALA A 148 -9.36 -11.57 15.39
CA ALA A 148 -9.39 -10.37 16.19
C ALA A 148 -9.87 -10.69 17.61
N VAL A 149 -9.39 -9.91 18.59
CA VAL A 149 -9.91 -9.92 19.95
C VAL A 149 -10.30 -8.51 20.33
N HIS A 150 -11.57 -8.32 20.66
CA HIS A 150 -12.10 -7.07 21.15
C HIS A 150 -12.37 -7.17 22.64
N ARG A 151 -11.98 -6.15 23.37
CA ARG A 151 -12.27 -5.99 24.79
C ARG A 151 -13.09 -4.74 24.99
N TYR A 152 -14.23 -4.86 25.63
CA TYR A 152 -15.10 -3.75 25.93
C TYR A 152 -15.24 -3.55 27.42
N THR A 153 -14.95 -2.34 27.90
CA THR A 153 -15.17 -1.94 29.30
C THR A 153 -16.41 -1.06 29.36
N PHE A 154 -17.38 -1.48 30.17
CA PHE A 154 -18.69 -0.83 30.28
C PHE A 154 -18.83 0.01 31.55
N PRO A 155 -19.58 1.13 31.50
CA PRO A 155 -20.15 1.74 32.69
C PRO A 155 -21.29 0.87 33.25
N ALA A 156 -21.79 1.22 34.44
CA ALA A 156 -23.00 0.56 34.98
C ALA A 156 -24.20 0.79 34.09
N HIS A 157 -24.85 -0.28 33.66
CA HIS A 157 -26.08 -0.20 32.87
C HIS A 157 -26.91 -1.47 33.01
N ARG A 158 -28.25 -1.33 33.03
CA ARG A 158 -29.17 -2.47 33.17
C ARG A 158 -29.27 -3.35 31.93
N ASP A 159 -28.94 -2.83 30.75
CA ASP A 159 -29.12 -3.47 29.45
C ASP A 159 -27.99 -2.98 28.49
N ALA A 160 -26.75 -3.39 28.80
CA ALA A 160 -25.61 -3.14 27.93
C ALA A 160 -25.59 -4.18 26.80
N ARG A 161 -25.09 -3.80 25.63
CA ARG A 161 -25.18 -4.61 24.40
C ARG A 161 -23.91 -4.57 23.60
N LEU A 162 -23.58 -5.73 23.00
CA LEU A 162 -22.60 -5.86 21.91
C LEU A 162 -23.36 -6.39 20.70
N VAL A 163 -23.59 -5.51 19.74
CA VAL A 163 -24.38 -5.82 18.53
C VAL A 163 -23.44 -6.05 17.37
N ILE A 164 -23.56 -7.20 16.71
CA ILE A 164 -22.82 -7.52 15.50
C ILE A 164 -23.78 -7.44 14.31
N ASP A 165 -23.46 -6.54 13.38
CA ASP A 165 -24.22 -6.30 12.17
C ASP A 165 -23.62 -7.05 10.98
N PHE A 166 -24.37 -8.02 10.47
CA PHE A 166 -24.01 -8.82 9.29
C PHE A 166 -24.49 -8.20 7.98
N SER A 167 -25.33 -7.18 8.05
CA SER A 167 -25.91 -6.55 6.87
C SER A 167 -25.05 -5.46 6.25
N LEU A 168 -24.03 -4.98 7.00
CA LEU A 168 -23.06 -4.02 6.49
C LEU A 168 -21.98 -4.74 5.71
N GLY A 169 -21.95 -4.48 4.43
CA GLY A 169 -21.01 -5.08 3.49
C GLY A 169 -20.06 -4.08 2.87
N GLY A 170 -19.37 -3.29 3.68
CA GLY A 170 -18.39 -2.33 3.17
C GLY A 170 -19.00 -1.10 2.47
N LEU A 171 -18.17 -0.37 1.77
CA LEU A 171 -18.53 0.82 1.00
C LEU A 171 -18.34 0.56 -0.50
N SER A 172 -19.23 1.05 -1.33
CA SER A 172 -19.11 1.03 -2.79
C SER A 172 -19.25 2.44 -3.34
N ILE A 173 -18.29 2.91 -4.09
CA ILE A 173 -18.34 4.22 -4.76
C ILE A 173 -18.62 4.00 -6.25
N PRO A 174 -19.56 4.72 -6.87
CA PRO A 174 -20.45 5.77 -6.34
C PRO A 174 -21.78 5.24 -5.78
N HIS A 175 -21.98 3.94 -5.66
CA HIS A 175 -23.29 3.32 -5.50
C HIS A 175 -23.67 3.00 -4.06
N GLY A 176 -22.94 3.49 -3.06
CA GLY A 176 -23.25 3.29 -1.67
C GLY A 176 -22.75 1.94 -1.12
N ARG A 177 -23.47 1.41 -0.12
CA ARG A 177 -23.00 0.22 0.62
C ARG A 177 -23.21 -1.08 -0.16
N THR A 178 -22.24 -1.95 -0.17
CA THR A 178 -22.37 -3.32 -0.66
C THR A 178 -23.20 -4.12 0.35
N VAL A 179 -24.13 -4.91 -0.14
CA VAL A 179 -25.05 -5.69 0.67
C VAL A 179 -24.80 -7.18 0.44
N PRO A 180 -24.72 -8.00 1.50
CA PRO A 180 -24.67 -9.43 1.34
C PRO A 180 -25.86 -9.98 0.56
N LEU A 181 -25.60 -10.84 -0.42
CA LEU A 181 -26.65 -11.52 -1.19
C LEU A 181 -27.19 -12.76 -0.47
N ARG A 182 -26.32 -13.47 0.23
CA ARG A 182 -26.65 -14.59 1.10
C ARG A 182 -26.05 -14.41 2.46
N ALA A 183 -26.71 -14.94 3.48
CA ALA A 183 -26.16 -15.02 4.83
C ALA A 183 -26.72 -16.22 5.58
N HIS A 184 -25.86 -16.83 6.38
CA HIS A 184 -26.18 -17.83 7.37
C HIS A 184 -25.67 -17.37 8.72
N LEU A 185 -26.49 -17.42 9.73
CA LEU A 185 -26.13 -17.06 11.09
C LEU A 185 -26.71 -18.09 12.05
N HIS A 186 -25.86 -18.70 12.86
CA HIS A 186 -26.23 -19.76 13.76
C HIS A 186 -25.68 -19.52 15.17
N SER A 187 -26.55 -19.53 16.15
CA SER A 187 -26.23 -19.56 17.58
C SER A 187 -25.90 -21.01 17.96
N ILE A 188 -24.63 -21.31 18.18
CA ILE A 188 -24.15 -22.67 18.51
C ILE A 188 -24.37 -22.96 19.99
N SER A 189 -24.05 -22.03 20.84
CA SER A 189 -24.27 -22.07 22.29
C SER A 189 -24.42 -20.64 22.82
N PRO A 190 -24.76 -20.44 24.10
CA PRO A 190 -24.99 -19.09 24.63
C PRO A 190 -23.81 -18.11 24.46
N GLY A 191 -22.58 -18.63 24.41
CA GLY A 191 -21.36 -17.84 24.21
C GLY A 191 -20.76 -17.94 22.80
N ILE A 192 -21.32 -18.76 21.90
CA ILE A 192 -20.69 -19.06 20.60
C ILE A 192 -21.69 -18.87 19.46
N ALA A 193 -21.30 -18.17 18.42
CA ALA A 193 -22.02 -18.08 17.17
C ALA A 193 -21.10 -18.24 15.97
N GLN A 194 -21.68 -18.70 14.87
CA GLN A 194 -21.03 -18.80 13.57
C GLN A 194 -21.90 -18.16 12.51
N GLY A 195 -21.28 -17.60 11.50
CA GLY A 195 -22.01 -17.04 10.38
C GLY A 195 -21.17 -16.91 9.15
N GLU A 196 -21.85 -16.83 8.02
CA GLU A 196 -21.25 -16.61 6.73
C GLU A 196 -22.10 -15.59 5.96
N ILE A 197 -21.43 -14.69 5.28
CA ILE A 197 -22.06 -13.80 4.29
C ILE A 197 -21.43 -14.07 2.93
N VAL A 198 -22.22 -13.97 1.87
CA VAL A 198 -21.70 -14.00 0.50
C VAL A 198 -21.84 -12.62 -0.08
N VAL A 199 -20.70 -12.02 -0.37
CA VAL A 199 -20.58 -10.68 -0.93
C VAL A 199 -19.81 -10.76 -2.23
N GLU A 200 -20.40 -10.25 -3.31
CA GLU A 200 -19.75 -10.20 -4.63
C GLU A 200 -19.25 -11.57 -5.13
N GLY A 201 -19.92 -12.63 -4.74
CA GLY A 201 -19.60 -13.98 -5.19
C GLY A 201 -18.60 -14.73 -4.34
N ALA A 202 -18.01 -14.11 -3.32
CA ALA A 202 -17.12 -14.80 -2.37
C ALA A 202 -17.77 -14.93 -0.99
N PRO A 203 -17.60 -16.08 -0.30
CA PRO A 203 -18.00 -16.26 1.08
C PRO A 203 -17.03 -15.51 2.00
N LEU A 204 -17.56 -14.97 3.09
CA LEU A 204 -16.77 -14.53 4.23
C LEU A 204 -17.42 -15.06 5.50
N ALA A 205 -16.72 -15.95 6.15
CA ALA A 205 -17.18 -16.63 7.34
C ALA A 205 -16.57 -16.03 8.61
N ILE A 206 -17.33 -16.14 9.69
CA ILE A 206 -16.96 -15.69 11.02
C ILE A 206 -17.32 -16.78 12.06
N HIS A 207 -16.40 -17.02 12.97
CA HIS A 207 -16.66 -17.70 14.24
C HIS A 207 -16.43 -16.68 15.34
N VAL A 208 -17.39 -16.52 16.26
CA VAL A 208 -17.31 -15.52 17.32
C VAL A 208 -17.67 -16.13 18.67
N GLU A 209 -16.89 -15.79 19.68
CA GLU A 209 -17.06 -16.21 21.06
C GLU A 209 -17.14 -15.00 21.97
N CYS A 210 -18.08 -15.04 22.94
CA CYS A 210 -18.24 -14.06 24.01
C CYS A 210 -17.89 -14.74 25.34
N ASP A 211 -17.05 -14.11 26.14
CA ASP A 211 -16.52 -14.69 27.38
C ASP A 211 -17.43 -14.52 28.60
N ASP A 212 -18.40 -13.62 28.58
CA ASP A 212 -19.29 -13.38 29.73
C ASP A 212 -20.57 -14.24 29.69
N PRO A 213 -20.68 -15.30 30.51
CA PRO A 213 -21.82 -16.21 30.50
C PRO A 213 -23.11 -15.55 31.04
N ARG A 214 -23.06 -14.38 31.63
CA ARG A 214 -24.22 -13.64 32.14
C ARG A 214 -24.95 -12.92 31.03
N TRP A 215 -24.30 -12.71 29.89
CA TRP A 215 -24.87 -12.02 28.76
C TRP A 215 -25.65 -12.99 27.86
N ARG A 216 -26.88 -12.60 27.51
CA ARG A 216 -27.76 -13.42 26.67
C ARG A 216 -27.48 -13.18 25.22
N GLN A 217 -27.24 -14.24 24.48
CA GLN A 217 -27.16 -14.21 23.02
C GLN A 217 -28.56 -14.14 22.40
N LEU A 218 -28.75 -13.25 21.44
CA LEU A 218 -30.01 -13.02 20.74
C LEU A 218 -29.74 -12.74 19.26
N LEU A 219 -30.52 -13.35 18.39
CA LEU A 219 -30.58 -12.96 16.98
C LEU A 219 -31.53 -11.78 16.82
N TRP A 220 -31.30 -10.95 15.82
CA TRP A 220 -32.15 -9.82 15.49
C TRP A 220 -32.26 -9.65 13.97
N TYR A 221 -33.43 -9.17 13.53
CA TYR A 221 -33.75 -8.88 12.14
C TYR A 221 -34.62 -7.61 12.07
N ASP A 222 -34.27 -6.70 11.15
CA ASP A 222 -34.98 -5.42 10.97
C ASP A 222 -35.11 -4.65 12.30
N ARG A 223 -34.00 -4.63 13.09
CA ARG A 223 -33.91 -4.03 14.43
C ARG A 223 -34.87 -4.64 15.48
N ARG A 224 -35.43 -5.80 15.20
CA ARG A 224 -36.32 -6.53 16.12
C ARG A 224 -35.66 -7.79 16.63
N LEU A 225 -35.73 -8.02 17.93
CA LEU A 225 -35.23 -9.23 18.55
C LEU A 225 -36.01 -10.44 18.07
N MET A 226 -35.33 -11.58 17.95
CA MET A 226 -35.90 -12.90 17.64
C MET A 226 -35.79 -13.82 18.86
N PRO A 227 -36.65 -13.70 19.90
CA PRO A 227 -36.52 -14.51 21.10
C PRO A 227 -36.69 -15.99 20.77
N GLY A 228 -35.73 -16.81 21.24
CA GLY A 228 -35.71 -18.26 20.96
C GLY A 228 -35.24 -18.63 19.54
N GLY A 229 -34.96 -17.66 18.70
CA GLY A 229 -34.34 -17.92 17.39
C GLY A 229 -32.88 -18.33 17.57
N THR A 230 -32.47 -19.44 16.96
CA THR A 230 -31.09 -19.92 16.96
C THR A 230 -30.44 -19.87 15.59
N ARG A 231 -31.21 -19.62 14.54
CA ARG A 231 -30.75 -19.62 13.16
C ARG A 231 -31.45 -18.54 12.35
N LEU A 232 -30.70 -17.91 11.47
CA LEU A 232 -31.19 -16.98 10.47
C LEU A 232 -30.50 -17.31 9.15
N ASP A 233 -31.31 -17.63 8.15
CA ASP A 233 -30.83 -17.87 6.79
C ASP A 233 -31.56 -16.92 5.86
N PHE A 234 -30.80 -16.33 4.94
CA PHE A 234 -31.48 -15.58 3.91
C PHE A 234 -30.70 -15.57 2.60
N ASP A 235 -31.45 -15.51 1.51
CA ASP A 235 -30.97 -15.39 0.14
C ASP A 235 -31.75 -14.28 -0.56
N ARG A 236 -31.05 -13.39 -1.23
CA ARG A 236 -31.65 -12.26 -1.94
C ARG A 236 -31.49 -12.42 -3.45
N ILE A 237 -32.61 -12.34 -4.13
CA ILE A 237 -32.63 -12.30 -5.60
C ILE A 237 -32.31 -10.86 -6.09
N ARG A 238 -32.57 -9.83 -5.27
CA ARG A 238 -32.31 -8.42 -5.60
C ARG A 238 -31.84 -7.64 -4.39
N PRO A 239 -30.76 -6.86 -4.49
CA PRO A 239 -30.19 -6.09 -3.38
C PRO A 239 -30.93 -4.77 -3.09
N THR A 240 -32.22 -4.64 -3.43
CA THR A 240 -32.94 -3.35 -3.42
C THR A 240 -33.47 -2.89 -2.08
N THR A 241 -33.51 -3.72 -1.05
CA THR A 241 -33.94 -3.32 0.30
C THR A 241 -33.04 -3.96 1.35
N LEU A 242 -32.24 -3.13 1.98
CA LEU A 242 -31.43 -3.54 3.11
C LEU A 242 -32.28 -3.58 4.37
N ARG A 243 -32.63 -4.77 4.86
CA ARG A 243 -33.09 -4.94 6.24
C ARG A 243 -31.91 -5.40 7.07
N PRO A 244 -31.48 -4.63 8.07
CA PRO A 244 -30.34 -4.99 8.90
C PRO A 244 -30.65 -6.25 9.71
N PHE A 245 -29.61 -7.08 9.91
CA PHE A 245 -29.73 -8.33 10.66
C PHE A 245 -28.39 -8.70 11.30
N GLY A 246 -28.45 -9.50 12.34
CA GLY A 246 -27.24 -9.94 13.01
C GLY A 246 -27.53 -10.66 14.32
N LEU A 247 -26.52 -10.63 15.17
CA LEU A 247 -26.61 -11.15 16.52
C LEU A 247 -26.19 -10.10 17.53
N MET A 248 -26.57 -10.30 18.79
CA MET A 248 -26.07 -9.50 19.88
C MET A 248 -25.91 -10.33 21.15
N TRP A 249 -25.05 -9.90 22.02
CA TRP A 249 -25.06 -10.26 23.45
C TRP A 249 -25.54 -9.06 24.25
N ALA A 250 -26.39 -9.32 25.23
CA ALA A 250 -26.97 -8.28 26.06
C ALA A 250 -27.13 -8.75 27.51
N GLY A 251 -26.84 -7.86 28.43
CA GLY A 251 -26.94 -8.11 29.85
C GLY A 251 -26.68 -6.87 30.70
N PRO A 252 -26.88 -6.96 32.04
CA PRO A 252 -26.51 -5.89 32.92
C PRO A 252 -24.96 -5.77 32.99
N SER A 253 -24.46 -4.54 33.13
CA SER A 253 -23.06 -4.27 33.38
C SER A 253 -22.84 -3.52 34.68
N GLU A 254 -21.78 -3.91 35.41
CA GLU A 254 -21.25 -3.19 36.55
C GLU A 254 -20.22 -2.14 36.08
N PRO A 255 -19.93 -1.11 36.89
CA PRO A 255 -18.89 -0.14 36.55
C PRO A 255 -17.54 -0.81 36.35
N GLY A 256 -16.93 -0.63 35.15
CA GLY A 256 -15.65 -1.22 34.79
C GLY A 256 -15.73 -2.70 34.40
N GLN A 257 -16.93 -3.25 34.19
CA GLN A 257 -17.06 -4.61 33.70
C GLN A 257 -16.46 -4.75 32.31
N VAL A 258 -15.62 -5.78 32.15
CA VAL A 258 -14.98 -6.15 30.92
C VAL A 258 -15.72 -7.31 30.26
N VAL A 259 -15.97 -7.22 28.96
CA VAL A 259 -16.47 -8.30 28.11
C VAL A 259 -15.57 -8.43 26.90
N GLU A 260 -15.10 -9.64 26.62
CA GLU A 260 -14.27 -9.92 25.45
C GLU A 260 -15.06 -10.67 24.37
N LEU A 261 -14.88 -10.24 23.10
CA LEU A 261 -15.30 -10.97 21.94
C LEU A 261 -14.07 -11.45 21.16
N ARG A 262 -14.07 -12.71 20.77
CA ARG A 262 -13.02 -13.34 19.98
C ARG A 262 -13.57 -13.69 18.61
N PHE A 263 -12.83 -13.34 17.56
CA PHE A 263 -13.24 -13.52 16.18
C PHE A 263 -12.22 -14.34 15.41
N GLY A 264 -12.67 -15.38 14.73
CA GLY A 264 -11.95 -16.02 13.65
C GLY A 264 -12.63 -15.74 12.34
N PHE A 265 -11.87 -15.48 11.28
CA PHE A 265 -12.37 -15.17 9.95
C PHE A 265 -11.80 -16.17 8.93
N SER A 266 -12.56 -16.44 7.88
CA SER A 266 -12.12 -17.25 6.75
C SER A 266 -12.93 -16.96 5.49
N LEU A 267 -12.28 -17.08 4.33
CA LEU A 267 -12.94 -17.11 3.02
C LEU A 267 -13.35 -18.52 2.61
N ARG A 268 -13.08 -19.55 3.43
CA ARG A 268 -13.35 -20.96 3.15
C ARG A 268 -14.43 -21.59 4.04
N GLY A 269 -15.11 -20.77 4.86
CA GLY A 269 -16.24 -21.20 5.66
C GLY A 269 -16.01 -21.18 7.17
N VAL A 270 -17.07 -21.49 7.92
CA VAL A 270 -17.13 -21.32 9.37
C VAL A 270 -16.20 -22.26 10.15
N ASP A 271 -15.95 -23.46 9.65
CA ASP A 271 -15.03 -24.40 10.29
C ASP A 271 -13.59 -23.91 10.23
N GLN A 272 -13.17 -23.42 9.06
CA GLN A 272 -11.85 -22.79 8.92
C GLN A 272 -11.72 -21.52 9.76
N ALA A 273 -12.79 -20.71 9.84
CA ALA A 273 -12.80 -19.52 10.72
C ALA A 273 -12.59 -19.90 12.19
N ARG A 274 -13.23 -20.98 12.65
CA ARG A 274 -13.02 -21.53 14.01
C ARG A 274 -11.57 -22.00 14.20
N GLU A 275 -11.03 -22.77 13.26
CA GLU A 275 -9.66 -23.28 13.33
C GLU A 275 -8.62 -22.14 13.31
N ASN A 276 -8.85 -21.09 12.54
CA ASN A 276 -8.02 -19.89 12.54
C ASN A 276 -8.00 -19.23 13.94
N LEU A 277 -9.17 -19.08 14.57
CA LEU A 277 -9.25 -18.53 15.92
C LEU A 277 -8.51 -19.41 16.95
N GLU A 278 -8.78 -20.72 16.94
CA GLU A 278 -8.16 -21.68 17.88
C GLU A 278 -6.63 -21.69 17.72
N ARG A 279 -6.14 -21.65 16.48
CA ARG A 279 -4.70 -21.63 16.18
C ARG A 279 -4.02 -20.36 16.68
N GLU A 280 -4.66 -19.21 16.49
CA GLU A 280 -4.04 -17.91 16.79
C GLU A 280 -4.22 -17.43 18.22
N CYS A 281 -5.33 -17.80 18.86
CA CYS A 281 -5.70 -17.36 20.20
C CYS A 281 -5.76 -18.48 21.23
N GLY A 282 -5.58 -19.76 20.80
CA GLY A 282 -5.78 -20.93 21.67
C GLY A 282 -7.25 -21.20 21.99
N PRO A 283 -7.59 -22.39 22.53
CA PRO A 283 -8.94 -22.73 22.94
C PRO A 283 -9.31 -22.01 24.28
N GLY A 284 -10.58 -21.63 24.40
CA GLY A 284 -11.14 -21.09 25.64
C GLY A 284 -11.03 -19.58 25.81
N PRO A 285 -11.55 -19.03 26.90
CA PRO A 285 -11.58 -17.58 27.14
C PRO A 285 -10.18 -17.03 27.16
N SER A 286 -9.99 -16.00 26.40
CA SER A 286 -8.72 -15.56 26.06
C SER A 286 -8.03 -14.60 26.84
N SER A 287 -7.24 -14.28 26.28
CA SER A 287 -6.00 -13.67 26.38
C SER A 287 -5.82 -12.49 25.42
N PHE A 288 -6.65 -11.46 25.54
CA PHE A 288 -6.43 -10.20 24.86
C PHE A 288 -4.96 -9.76 25.02
N ALA A 289 -4.46 -9.81 26.27
CA ALA A 289 -3.08 -9.46 26.58
C ALA A 289 -2.06 -10.36 25.84
N THR A 290 -2.33 -11.67 25.76
CA THR A 290 -1.45 -12.62 25.06
C THR A 290 -1.45 -12.35 23.55
N ARG A 291 -2.62 -12.14 22.94
CA ARG A 291 -2.69 -11.83 21.51
C ARG A 291 -2.00 -10.50 21.18
N ARG A 292 -2.27 -9.45 21.99
CA ARG A 292 -1.62 -8.15 21.83
C ARG A 292 -0.10 -8.26 21.91
N ALA A 293 0.41 -8.98 22.91
CA ALA A 293 1.86 -9.17 23.07
C ALA A 293 2.47 -9.92 21.87
N ALA A 294 1.82 -10.99 21.41
CA ALA A 294 2.31 -11.76 20.27
C ALA A 294 2.28 -10.94 18.97
N THR A 295 1.27 -10.10 18.76
CA THR A 295 1.21 -9.22 17.57
C THR A 295 2.25 -8.10 17.67
N ALA A 296 2.46 -7.54 18.87
CA ALA A 296 3.49 -6.54 19.09
C ALA A 296 4.89 -7.10 18.83
N GLU A 297 5.17 -8.36 19.22
CA GLU A 297 6.46 -9.03 18.96
C GLU A 297 6.73 -9.15 17.46
N VAL A 298 5.73 -9.58 16.66
CA VAL A 298 5.88 -9.68 15.21
C VAL A 298 6.12 -8.31 14.56
N TRP A 299 5.43 -7.27 15.02
CA TRP A 299 5.68 -5.91 14.55
C TRP A 299 7.06 -5.40 14.97
N GLN A 300 7.52 -5.70 16.18
CA GLN A 300 8.86 -5.35 16.63
C GLN A 300 9.94 -5.99 15.76
N ASP A 301 9.78 -7.27 15.40
CA ASP A 301 10.68 -7.95 14.48
C ASP A 301 10.68 -7.27 13.11
N ALA A 302 9.51 -7.09 12.50
CA ALA A 302 9.37 -6.49 11.18
C ALA A 302 9.97 -5.07 11.11
N LEU A 303 9.70 -4.23 12.10
CA LEU A 303 10.19 -2.86 12.18
C LEU A 303 11.66 -2.75 12.59
N SER A 304 12.24 -3.80 13.19
CA SER A 304 13.66 -3.84 13.55
C SER A 304 14.59 -4.05 12.37
N LYS A 305 14.05 -4.47 11.22
CA LYS A 305 14.83 -4.80 10.02
C LYS A 305 15.49 -3.59 9.37
N ILE A 306 15.01 -2.38 9.65
CA ILE A 306 15.71 -1.14 9.30
C ILE A 306 15.93 -0.33 10.57
N ARG A 307 17.16 0.17 10.75
CA ARG A 307 17.51 1.07 11.85
C ARG A 307 18.10 2.34 11.29
N VAL A 308 17.75 3.47 11.89
CA VAL A 308 18.25 4.79 11.52
C VAL A 308 18.75 5.52 12.75
N ASP A 309 19.88 6.21 12.63
CA ASP A 309 20.46 7.03 13.69
C ASP A 309 20.07 8.50 13.50
N THR A 310 19.21 8.99 14.40
CA THR A 310 18.80 10.40 14.44
C THR A 310 18.46 10.84 15.85
N PRO A 311 18.88 12.04 16.26
CA PRO A 311 18.47 12.64 17.54
C PRO A 311 17.02 13.17 17.50
N SER A 312 16.43 13.33 16.32
CA SER A 312 15.09 13.89 16.15
C SER A 312 14.02 12.83 16.35
N LYS A 313 13.19 13.00 17.40
CA LYS A 313 12.06 12.10 17.67
C LYS A 313 11.02 12.16 16.54
N ASP A 314 10.78 13.33 15.98
CA ASP A 314 9.78 13.52 14.91
C ASP A 314 10.20 12.80 13.64
N LYS A 315 11.46 12.94 13.21
CA LYS A 315 11.98 12.20 12.06
C LYS A 315 11.94 10.70 12.29
N GLN A 316 12.27 10.25 13.50
CA GLN A 316 12.16 8.83 13.85
C GLN A 316 10.72 8.35 13.80
N THR A 317 9.77 9.16 14.27
CA THR A 317 8.32 8.85 14.21
C THR A 317 7.85 8.74 12.75
N VAL A 318 8.17 9.72 11.92
CA VAL A 318 7.78 9.69 10.49
C VAL A 318 8.37 8.47 9.79
N PHE A 319 9.66 8.20 10.00
CA PHE A 319 10.32 7.04 9.37
C PHE A 319 9.75 5.71 9.85
N SER A 320 9.58 5.55 11.17
CA SER A 320 9.02 4.31 11.73
C SER A 320 7.59 4.07 11.26
N THR A 321 6.80 5.13 11.11
CA THR A 321 5.43 5.05 10.64
C THR A 321 5.36 4.74 9.14
N ALA A 322 6.24 5.34 8.34
CA ALA A 322 6.33 5.02 6.92
C ALA A 322 6.71 3.55 6.70
N LEU A 323 7.67 3.02 7.47
CA LEU A 323 8.01 1.59 7.42
C LEU A 323 6.83 0.71 7.85
N TYR A 324 6.10 1.10 8.89
CA TYR A 324 4.89 0.41 9.34
C TYR A 324 3.80 0.38 8.25
N HIS A 325 3.46 1.51 7.65
CA HIS A 325 2.49 1.59 6.57
C HIS A 325 2.85 0.71 5.38
N SER A 326 4.14 0.65 5.03
CA SER A 326 4.66 -0.17 3.92
C SER A 326 4.49 -1.68 4.13
N LEU A 327 4.23 -2.14 5.36
CA LEU A 327 4.12 -3.56 5.71
C LEU A 327 2.71 -3.99 6.13
N ILE A 328 1.70 -3.12 6.01
CA ILE A 328 0.31 -3.48 6.33
C ILE A 328 -0.30 -4.33 5.21
N LYS A 329 -0.05 -4.00 3.96
CA LYS A 329 -0.63 -4.63 2.76
C LYS A 329 0.48 -4.96 1.73
N PRO A 330 0.22 -5.88 0.78
CA PRO A 330 -1.01 -6.65 0.54
C PRO A 330 -1.27 -7.69 1.64
N CYS A 331 -2.51 -8.23 1.67
CA CYS A 331 -2.83 -9.35 2.56
C CYS A 331 -2.28 -10.65 2.01
N LEU A 332 -1.45 -11.34 2.79
CA LEU A 332 -1.09 -12.72 2.56
C LEU A 332 -1.99 -13.61 3.43
N ALA A 333 -2.77 -14.44 2.78
CA ALA A 333 -3.75 -15.30 3.44
C ALA A 333 -3.65 -16.73 2.88
N PRO A 334 -2.52 -17.43 3.11
CA PRO A 334 -2.37 -18.79 2.64
C PRO A 334 -3.52 -19.67 3.13
N ASP A 335 -3.93 -20.61 2.30
CA ASP A 335 -5.02 -21.57 2.53
C ASP A 335 -6.42 -20.92 2.65
N GLU A 336 -6.59 -19.66 2.22
CA GLU A 336 -7.88 -18.95 2.31
C GLU A 336 -8.56 -18.72 0.96
N SER A 337 -8.00 -19.18 -0.17
CA SER A 337 -8.66 -18.94 -1.45
C SER A 337 -10.08 -19.53 -1.46
N PRO A 338 -11.10 -18.73 -1.79
CA PRO A 338 -12.45 -19.24 -2.01
C PRO A 338 -12.65 -19.78 -3.43
N PHE A 339 -11.67 -19.64 -4.33
CA PHE A 339 -11.81 -19.88 -5.77
C PHE A 339 -11.19 -21.22 -6.21
N TRP A 340 -10.18 -21.70 -5.49
CA TRP A 340 -9.55 -23.00 -5.74
C TRP A 340 -9.39 -23.78 -4.44
N PRO A 341 -9.54 -25.13 -4.50
CA PRO A 341 -9.59 -25.96 -3.29
C PRO A 341 -8.22 -26.26 -2.68
N ALA A 342 -7.14 -25.98 -3.38
CA ALA A 342 -5.81 -26.31 -2.90
C ALA A 342 -5.40 -25.44 -1.71
N ASP A 343 -4.72 -26.04 -0.74
CA ASP A 343 -3.96 -25.32 0.23
C ASP A 343 -2.75 -24.69 -0.47
N GLY A 344 -2.39 -23.48 -0.09
CA GLY A 344 -1.24 -22.81 -0.71
C GLY A 344 -1.33 -21.29 -0.73
N PRO A 345 -0.43 -20.63 -1.46
CA PRO A 345 -0.37 -19.18 -1.50
C PRO A 345 -1.67 -18.55 -1.97
N PHE A 346 -2.14 -17.58 -1.24
CA PHE A 346 -3.25 -16.71 -1.61
C PHE A 346 -3.01 -15.31 -1.09
N ALA A 347 -3.26 -14.32 -1.93
CA ALA A 347 -3.14 -12.92 -1.59
C ALA A 347 -4.33 -12.14 -2.11
N PHE A 348 -4.69 -11.10 -1.40
CA PHE A 348 -5.72 -10.16 -1.83
C PHE A 348 -5.43 -8.77 -1.25
N ASP A 349 -6.33 -7.84 -1.48
CA ASP A 349 -6.14 -6.46 -1.07
C ASP A 349 -4.83 -5.88 -1.63
N LEU A 350 -4.52 -6.32 -2.83
CA LEU A 350 -3.60 -5.65 -3.73
C LEU A 350 -4.36 -4.42 -4.22
N ALA A 351 -4.12 -3.26 -3.63
CA ALA A 351 -4.83 -2.05 -3.96
C ALA A 351 -4.72 -1.79 -5.45
N THR A 352 -3.53 -1.58 -5.94
CA THR A 352 -3.16 -1.85 -7.32
C THR A 352 -1.66 -2.11 -7.43
N MET A 353 -1.26 -2.85 -8.43
CA MET A 353 0.17 -3.01 -8.74
C MET A 353 0.81 -1.67 -9.13
N TRP A 354 0.02 -0.75 -9.70
CA TRP A 354 0.47 0.58 -10.09
C TRP A 354 0.96 1.42 -8.91
N ASP A 355 0.34 1.25 -7.74
CA ASP A 355 0.69 1.95 -6.52
C ASP A 355 1.99 1.37 -5.90
N ILE A 356 2.11 0.03 -5.89
CA ILE A 356 3.08 -0.67 -5.03
C ILE A 356 4.33 -1.20 -5.74
N TYR A 357 4.31 -1.32 -7.08
CA TYR A 357 5.41 -2.01 -7.80
C TYR A 357 6.74 -1.26 -7.74
N ARG A 358 6.72 0.09 -7.63
CA ARG A 358 7.93 0.91 -7.72
C ARG A 358 8.80 0.82 -6.46
N THR A 359 8.18 0.79 -5.30
CA THR A 359 8.90 0.98 -4.03
C THR A 359 8.50 -0.03 -2.96
N GLN A 360 7.21 -0.29 -2.78
CA GLN A 360 6.71 -1.17 -1.73
C GLN A 360 7.09 -2.65 -1.98
N LEU A 361 6.89 -3.17 -3.19
CA LEU A 361 7.29 -4.54 -3.52
C LEU A 361 8.82 -4.77 -3.49
N PRO A 362 9.67 -3.86 -3.99
CA PRO A 362 11.10 -3.92 -3.73
C PRO A 362 11.48 -3.89 -2.25
N LEU A 363 10.74 -3.11 -1.42
CA LEU A 363 10.97 -3.08 0.03
C LEU A 363 10.60 -4.42 0.66
N LEU A 364 9.43 -4.97 0.32
CA LEU A 364 9.01 -6.31 0.74
C LEU A 364 10.03 -7.38 0.36
N THR A 365 10.50 -7.36 -0.89
CA THR A 365 11.51 -8.30 -1.40
C THR A 365 12.81 -8.22 -0.60
N THR A 366 13.22 -7.02 -0.22
CA THR A 366 14.44 -6.80 0.54
C THR A 366 14.33 -7.27 1.98
N LEU A 367 13.24 -6.93 2.67
CA LEU A 367 13.08 -7.17 4.11
C LEU A 367 12.53 -8.55 4.43
N LEU A 368 11.63 -9.07 3.59
CA LEU A 368 10.84 -10.27 3.80
C LEU A 368 10.81 -11.13 2.51
N PRO A 369 11.97 -11.63 2.02
CA PRO A 369 12.06 -12.30 0.73
C PRO A 369 11.14 -13.53 0.62
N ASP A 370 10.96 -14.30 1.70
CA ASP A 370 10.04 -15.44 1.70
C ASP A 370 8.58 -15.00 1.47
N LYS A 371 8.18 -13.83 2.02
CA LYS A 371 6.86 -13.26 1.82
C LYS A 371 6.68 -12.70 0.41
N ALA A 372 7.73 -12.17 -0.18
CA ALA A 372 7.73 -11.74 -1.57
C ALA A 372 7.54 -12.95 -2.52
N VAL A 373 8.22 -14.06 -2.27
CA VAL A 373 8.03 -15.31 -3.03
C VAL A 373 6.62 -15.89 -2.83
N GLU A 374 6.09 -15.87 -1.59
CA GLU A 374 4.70 -16.28 -1.31
C GLU A 374 3.70 -15.43 -2.12
N LEU A 375 3.89 -14.11 -2.14
CA LEU A 375 3.06 -13.20 -2.94
C LEU A 375 3.17 -13.51 -4.45
N ALA A 376 4.37 -13.67 -4.97
CA ALA A 376 4.59 -13.97 -6.38
C ALA A 376 3.90 -15.27 -6.81
N ASN A 377 4.01 -16.33 -6.02
CA ASN A 377 3.29 -17.57 -6.27
C ASN A 377 1.76 -17.36 -6.21
N ALA A 378 1.25 -16.55 -5.27
CA ALA A 378 -0.17 -16.22 -5.22
C ALA A 378 -0.63 -15.50 -6.50
N LEU A 379 0.17 -14.58 -7.06
CA LEU A 379 -0.14 -13.93 -8.34
C LEU A 379 -0.19 -14.92 -9.50
N LEU A 380 0.69 -15.91 -9.52
CA LEU A 380 0.69 -16.96 -10.55
C LEU A 380 -0.56 -17.86 -10.44
N TYR A 381 -0.96 -18.27 -9.23
CA TYR A 381 -2.21 -19.01 -9.02
C TYR A 381 -3.44 -18.19 -9.43
N ILE A 382 -3.48 -16.91 -9.10
CA ILE A 382 -4.54 -16.00 -9.58
C ILE A 382 -4.57 -15.99 -11.10
N SER A 383 -3.40 -15.90 -11.74
CA SER A 383 -3.30 -15.89 -13.20
C SER A 383 -3.75 -17.21 -13.83
N GLU A 384 -3.48 -18.34 -13.19
CA GLU A 384 -3.95 -19.66 -13.65
C GLU A 384 -5.48 -19.75 -13.64
N GLU A 385 -6.09 -19.31 -12.55
CA GLU A 385 -7.54 -19.41 -12.36
C GLU A 385 -8.34 -18.34 -13.14
N GLU A 386 -7.80 -17.13 -13.28
CA GLU A 386 -8.50 -16.00 -13.87
C GLU A 386 -8.01 -15.63 -15.27
N GLY A 387 -6.95 -16.27 -15.73
CA GLY A 387 -6.37 -16.09 -17.06
C GLY A 387 -5.48 -14.85 -17.19
N ASN A 388 -5.13 -14.16 -16.08
CA ASN A 388 -4.27 -12.97 -16.10
C ASN A 388 -3.57 -12.68 -14.78
N LEU A 389 -2.41 -12.07 -14.87
CA LEU A 389 -1.78 -11.43 -13.74
C LEU A 389 -2.61 -10.19 -13.33
N PRO A 390 -2.95 -10.03 -12.05
CA PRO A 390 -3.83 -8.93 -11.63
C PRO A 390 -3.11 -7.58 -11.66
N ILE A 391 -3.84 -6.52 -12.01
CA ILE A 391 -3.45 -5.14 -11.70
C ILE A 391 -3.88 -4.78 -10.28
N GLY A 392 -5.02 -5.26 -9.86
CA GLY A 392 -5.53 -5.23 -8.50
C GLY A 392 -6.29 -6.51 -8.19
N TYR A 393 -6.33 -6.91 -6.93
CA TYR A 393 -7.05 -8.12 -6.53
C TYR A 393 -7.72 -7.94 -5.17
N ARG A 394 -9.04 -8.18 -5.14
CA ARG A 394 -9.89 -7.92 -4.00
C ARG A 394 -10.25 -9.20 -3.25
N MET A 395 -10.59 -9.04 -1.96
CA MET A 395 -11.00 -10.14 -1.10
C MET A 395 -12.25 -10.88 -1.61
N ALA A 396 -13.23 -10.14 -2.10
CA ALA A 396 -14.55 -10.65 -2.41
C ALA A 396 -14.81 -10.91 -3.90
N ARG A 397 -13.84 -10.67 -4.73
CA ARG A 397 -14.00 -10.82 -6.19
C ARG A 397 -12.66 -11.05 -6.85
N GLY A 398 -12.66 -11.77 -7.95
CA GLY A 398 -11.49 -12.08 -8.73
C GLY A 398 -10.67 -10.90 -9.23
N ALA A 399 -9.76 -11.15 -10.17
CA ALA A 399 -8.84 -10.15 -10.69
C ALA A 399 -9.56 -8.86 -11.09
N ASP A 400 -9.02 -7.75 -10.67
CA ASP A 400 -9.62 -6.47 -10.98
C ASP A 400 -9.47 -6.12 -12.45
N GLN A 401 -10.55 -5.61 -13.01
CA GLN A 401 -10.60 -5.17 -14.39
C GLN A 401 -10.13 -3.72 -14.57
N PHE A 402 -9.31 -3.19 -13.65
CA PHE A 402 -8.72 -1.85 -13.75
C PHE A 402 -7.64 -1.75 -14.84
N SER A 403 -7.90 -2.36 -15.96
CA SER A 403 -7.07 -2.29 -17.14
C SER A 403 -6.84 -0.86 -17.69
N ARG A 404 -7.54 0.14 -17.15
CA ARG A 404 -7.31 1.55 -17.51
C ARG A 404 -6.15 2.20 -16.75
N GLN A 405 -5.76 1.65 -15.61
CA GLN A 405 -4.71 2.22 -14.77
C GLN A 405 -3.32 1.88 -15.28
N ALA A 406 -3.10 0.60 -15.60
CA ALA A 406 -1.81 0.10 -16.05
C ALA A 406 -1.92 -1.25 -16.76
N SER A 407 -0.82 -1.72 -17.32
CA SER A 407 -0.64 -3.05 -17.90
C SER A 407 0.66 -3.69 -17.39
N ALA A 408 0.72 -5.02 -17.33
CA ALA A 408 1.95 -5.80 -17.16
C ALA A 408 2.89 -5.39 -15.98
N LEU A 409 2.37 -4.83 -14.90
CA LEU A 409 3.22 -4.34 -13.80
C LEU A 409 3.71 -5.46 -12.88
N ALA A 410 2.96 -6.55 -12.72
CA ALA A 410 3.42 -7.73 -11.98
C ALA A 410 4.71 -8.32 -12.58
N HIS A 411 4.95 -8.07 -13.87
CA HIS A 411 6.14 -8.52 -14.58
C HIS A 411 7.42 -7.93 -14.00
N THR A 412 7.38 -6.69 -13.50
CA THR A 412 8.54 -6.05 -12.87
C THR A 412 8.93 -6.76 -11.59
N PHE A 413 7.95 -7.09 -10.77
CA PHE A 413 8.16 -7.81 -9.52
C PHE A 413 8.73 -9.22 -9.75
N LEU A 414 8.15 -9.97 -10.69
CA LEU A 414 8.66 -11.30 -11.06
C LEU A 414 10.09 -11.23 -11.62
N ALA A 415 10.39 -10.20 -12.42
CA ALA A 415 11.75 -10.01 -12.96
C ALA A 415 12.77 -9.72 -11.85
N ASP A 416 12.42 -8.90 -10.86
CA ASP A 416 13.31 -8.62 -9.72
C ASP A 416 13.61 -9.89 -8.91
N LEU A 417 12.57 -10.70 -8.59
CA LEU A 417 12.77 -11.97 -7.88
C LEU A 417 13.65 -12.95 -8.66
N CYS A 418 13.46 -13.02 -9.98
CA CYS A 418 14.28 -13.87 -10.87
C CYS A 418 15.74 -13.45 -10.89
N GLN A 419 16.00 -12.14 -11.05
CA GLN A 419 17.33 -11.58 -11.12
C GLN A 419 18.08 -11.69 -9.78
N LEU A 420 17.35 -11.65 -8.65
CA LEU A 420 17.89 -11.91 -7.32
C LEU A 420 18.17 -13.38 -7.07
N GLY A 421 17.61 -14.28 -7.88
CA GLY A 421 17.78 -15.73 -7.73
C GLY A 421 17.10 -16.27 -6.47
N LEU A 422 15.98 -15.68 -6.04
CA LEU A 422 15.26 -16.15 -4.87
C LEU A 422 14.67 -17.54 -5.10
N PRO A 423 14.82 -18.49 -4.15
CA PRO A 423 14.31 -19.84 -4.29
C PRO A 423 12.79 -19.89 -4.13
N GLY A 424 12.16 -20.96 -4.63
CA GLY A 424 10.73 -21.21 -4.41
C GLY A 424 9.80 -20.77 -5.54
N MET A 425 10.36 -20.37 -6.68
CA MET A 425 9.61 -20.01 -7.89
C MET A 425 9.78 -21.06 -8.98
N ASP A 426 8.70 -21.39 -9.68
CA ASP A 426 8.72 -22.11 -10.95
C ASP A 426 8.76 -21.10 -12.11
N TRP A 427 9.95 -20.89 -12.66
CA TRP A 427 10.16 -19.88 -13.69
C TRP A 427 9.60 -20.26 -15.05
N ASP A 428 9.47 -21.55 -15.37
CA ASP A 428 8.80 -22.01 -16.58
C ASP A 428 7.30 -21.69 -16.51
N TRP A 429 6.69 -21.94 -15.36
CA TRP A 429 5.29 -21.61 -15.10
C TRP A 429 5.07 -20.08 -15.12
N ALA A 430 5.95 -19.31 -14.46
CA ALA A 430 5.90 -17.85 -14.47
C ALA A 430 5.99 -17.28 -15.90
N LEU A 431 6.90 -17.79 -16.73
CA LEU A 431 7.08 -17.37 -18.12
C LEU A 431 5.79 -17.55 -18.94
N VAL A 432 5.11 -18.68 -18.78
CA VAL A 432 3.83 -18.96 -19.48
C VAL A 432 2.77 -17.90 -19.09
N HIS A 433 2.61 -17.63 -17.81
CA HIS A 433 1.61 -16.66 -17.32
C HIS A 433 1.94 -15.21 -17.72
N MET A 434 3.21 -14.81 -17.62
CA MET A 434 3.65 -13.49 -18.07
C MET A 434 3.44 -13.31 -19.58
N HIS A 435 3.77 -14.30 -20.40
CA HIS A 435 3.58 -14.23 -21.83
C HIS A 435 2.10 -14.15 -22.20
N ASN A 436 1.23 -14.90 -21.53
CA ASN A 436 -0.22 -14.85 -21.76
C ASN A 436 -0.81 -13.50 -21.35
N ASP A 437 -0.38 -12.93 -20.25
CA ASP A 437 -0.85 -11.64 -19.76
C ASP A 437 -0.53 -10.49 -20.73
N LEU A 438 0.62 -10.49 -21.37
CA LEU A 438 1.03 -9.47 -22.35
C LEU A 438 0.14 -9.41 -23.61
N ARG A 439 -0.70 -10.41 -23.84
CA ARG A 439 -1.62 -10.47 -24.98
C ARG A 439 -3.03 -9.98 -24.67
N ARG A 440 -3.29 -9.68 -23.39
CA ARG A 440 -4.63 -9.26 -22.94
C ARG A 440 -4.89 -7.78 -23.15
N THR A 441 -6.15 -7.41 -23.10
CA THR A 441 -6.66 -6.02 -23.11
C THR A 441 -6.06 -5.19 -24.24
N TYR A 442 -4.95 -4.53 -23.98
CA TYR A 442 -4.23 -3.69 -24.95
C TYR A 442 -3.14 -4.44 -25.73
N GLY A 443 -2.86 -5.70 -25.35
CA GLY A 443 -1.75 -6.46 -25.92
C GLY A 443 -1.90 -6.74 -27.41
N GLU A 444 -3.10 -7.04 -27.90
CA GLU A 444 -3.35 -7.25 -29.34
C GLU A 444 -3.08 -5.98 -30.16
N ASP A 445 -3.60 -4.84 -29.74
CA ASP A 445 -3.34 -3.57 -30.40
C ASP A 445 -1.85 -3.19 -30.37
N PHE A 446 -1.16 -3.46 -29.25
CA PHE A 446 0.28 -3.25 -29.14
C PHE A 446 1.07 -4.10 -30.15
N LEU A 447 0.69 -5.37 -30.30
CA LEU A 447 1.34 -6.25 -31.29
C LEU A 447 1.10 -5.79 -32.73
N LEU A 448 -0.13 -5.37 -33.05
CA LEU A 448 -0.53 -4.98 -34.41
C LEU A 448 -0.03 -3.59 -34.77
N ARG A 449 -0.12 -2.62 -33.88
CA ARG A 449 0.10 -1.20 -34.16
C ARG A 449 1.38 -0.64 -33.56
N GLY A 450 2.02 -1.36 -32.65
CA GLY A 450 3.24 -0.93 -31.96
C GLY A 450 3.01 0.07 -30.83
N LYS A 451 1.79 0.55 -30.64
CA LYS A 451 1.37 1.43 -29.55
C LYS A 451 -0.11 1.28 -29.24
N VAL A 452 -0.52 1.71 -28.06
CA VAL A 452 -1.90 1.66 -27.57
C VAL A 452 -2.29 2.97 -26.90
N HIS A 453 -3.58 3.14 -26.63
CA HIS A 453 -4.12 4.25 -25.86
C HIS A 453 -4.99 3.70 -24.71
N PRO A 454 -4.83 4.22 -23.48
CA PRO A 454 -3.95 5.32 -23.05
C PRO A 454 -2.48 5.05 -23.37
N ILE A 455 -1.73 6.10 -23.74
CA ILE A 455 -0.36 5.92 -24.28
C ILE A 455 0.61 5.35 -23.24
N SER A 456 0.38 5.59 -21.94
CA SER A 456 1.17 5.03 -20.84
C SER A 456 1.25 3.50 -20.87
N HIS A 457 0.19 2.82 -21.32
CA HIS A 457 0.19 1.36 -21.48
C HIS A 457 1.18 0.86 -22.55
N THR A 458 1.58 1.71 -23.50
CA THR A 458 2.66 1.38 -24.44
C THR A 458 3.98 1.20 -23.69
N LEU A 459 4.26 2.05 -22.68
CA LEU A 459 5.44 1.92 -21.84
C LEU A 459 5.37 0.65 -20.98
N ASP A 460 4.21 0.41 -20.37
CA ASP A 460 3.98 -0.76 -19.51
C ASP A 460 4.19 -2.08 -20.27
N LEU A 461 3.58 -2.21 -21.46
CA LEU A 461 3.67 -3.41 -22.27
C LEU A 461 5.09 -3.62 -22.81
N ALA A 462 5.75 -2.57 -23.30
CA ALA A 462 7.14 -2.66 -23.74
C ALA A 462 8.05 -3.10 -22.59
N PHE A 463 7.86 -2.55 -21.41
CA PHE A 463 8.62 -2.93 -20.22
C PHE A 463 8.27 -4.35 -19.74
N GLY A 464 7.01 -4.74 -19.81
CA GLY A 464 6.56 -6.11 -19.55
C GLY A 464 7.22 -7.13 -20.46
N TYR A 465 7.33 -6.83 -21.79
CA TYR A 465 8.09 -7.68 -22.71
C TYR A 465 9.56 -7.76 -22.37
N TRP A 466 10.16 -6.65 -21.94
CA TRP A 466 11.55 -6.66 -21.49
C TRP A 466 11.73 -7.54 -20.23
N CYS A 467 10.89 -7.36 -19.21
CA CYS A 467 10.91 -8.18 -18.00
C CYS A 467 10.73 -9.68 -18.32
N THR A 468 9.75 -10.01 -19.19
CA THR A 468 9.48 -11.38 -19.59
C THR A 468 10.66 -11.98 -20.37
N SER A 469 11.37 -11.17 -21.16
CA SER A 469 12.58 -11.63 -21.86
C SER A 469 13.73 -12.01 -20.91
N GLN A 470 13.83 -11.36 -19.74
CA GLN A 470 14.83 -11.73 -18.73
C GLN A 470 14.53 -13.12 -18.15
N ILE A 471 13.26 -13.43 -17.90
CA ILE A 471 12.86 -14.76 -17.42
C ILE A 471 13.02 -15.80 -18.53
N ALA A 472 12.68 -15.50 -19.78
CA ALA A 472 12.94 -16.37 -20.93
C ALA A 472 14.45 -16.69 -21.06
N ALA A 473 15.32 -15.70 -20.86
CA ALA A 473 16.76 -15.92 -20.83
C ALA A 473 17.20 -16.81 -19.64
N HIS A 474 16.60 -16.63 -18.47
CA HIS A 474 16.88 -17.42 -17.27
C HIS A 474 16.54 -18.90 -17.47
N VAL A 475 15.36 -19.22 -18.02
CA VAL A 475 14.96 -20.60 -18.31
C VAL A 475 15.63 -21.20 -19.55
N GLY A 476 16.36 -20.40 -20.31
CA GLY A 476 17.13 -20.84 -21.49
C GLY A 476 16.32 -20.95 -22.77
N ASP A 477 15.31 -20.09 -22.96
CA ASP A 477 14.55 -19.97 -24.21
C ASP A 477 15.00 -18.76 -25.06
N PRO A 478 16.04 -18.94 -25.91
CA PRO A 478 16.55 -17.85 -26.75
C PRO A 478 15.57 -17.42 -27.85
N ALA A 479 14.62 -18.28 -28.24
CA ALA A 479 13.65 -17.96 -29.27
C ALA A 479 12.64 -16.91 -28.76
N LEU A 480 12.19 -17.05 -27.52
CA LEU A 480 11.34 -16.04 -26.87
C LEU A 480 12.12 -14.74 -26.62
N VAL A 481 13.39 -14.80 -26.23
CA VAL A 481 14.23 -13.61 -26.07
C VAL A 481 14.32 -12.85 -27.41
N GLU A 482 14.59 -13.54 -28.52
CA GLU A 482 14.63 -12.94 -29.86
C GLU A 482 13.28 -12.32 -30.26
N GLN A 483 12.19 -13.00 -29.95
CA GLN A 483 10.82 -12.51 -30.23
C GLN A 483 10.48 -11.25 -29.40
N PHE A 484 10.86 -11.21 -28.12
CA PHE A 484 10.43 -10.13 -27.21
C PHE A 484 11.30 -8.88 -27.32
N THR A 485 12.57 -9.00 -27.67
CA THR A 485 13.50 -7.86 -27.79
C THR A 485 12.96 -6.72 -28.67
N PRO A 486 12.46 -6.95 -29.89
CA PRO A 486 11.89 -5.86 -30.71
C PRO A 486 10.58 -5.30 -30.16
N LEU A 487 9.83 -6.08 -29.38
CA LEU A 487 8.61 -5.62 -28.71
C LEU A 487 8.95 -4.72 -27.52
N ALA A 488 9.96 -5.09 -26.75
CA ALA A 488 10.48 -4.25 -25.67
C ALA A 488 10.96 -2.88 -26.18
N ALA A 489 11.52 -2.81 -27.38
CA ALA A 489 12.00 -1.55 -27.97
C ALA A 489 10.86 -0.60 -28.41
N ARG A 490 9.59 -1.06 -28.45
CA ARG A 490 8.45 -0.26 -28.90
C ARG A 490 8.03 0.88 -27.95
N TRP A 491 8.64 0.97 -26.76
CA TRP A 491 8.41 2.09 -25.86
C TRP A 491 8.61 3.45 -26.54
N VAL A 492 9.51 3.55 -27.53
CA VAL A 492 9.77 4.78 -28.30
C VAL A 492 8.51 5.31 -29.00
N ASN A 493 7.58 4.42 -29.40
CA ASN A 493 6.36 4.79 -30.08
C ASN A 493 5.36 5.57 -29.21
N ALA A 494 5.62 5.63 -27.90
CA ALA A 494 4.80 6.42 -26.97
C ALA A 494 5.18 7.90 -26.97
N PHE A 495 6.38 8.24 -27.45
CA PHE A 495 6.91 9.59 -27.38
C PHE A 495 6.66 10.37 -28.67
N ASP A 496 6.55 11.66 -28.52
CA ASP A 496 6.52 12.64 -29.58
C ASP A 496 7.95 13.08 -29.90
N GLU A 497 8.36 12.91 -31.16
CA GLU A 497 9.74 13.18 -31.58
C GLU A 497 10.13 14.66 -31.55
N GLU A 498 9.16 15.56 -31.69
CA GLU A 498 9.39 17.01 -31.68
C GLU A 498 9.62 17.55 -30.27
N THR A 499 8.81 17.10 -29.32
CA THR A 499 8.86 17.56 -27.93
C THR A 499 9.73 16.69 -27.02
N GLY A 500 9.98 15.44 -27.38
CA GLY A 500 10.65 14.46 -26.52
C GLY A 500 9.82 14.05 -25.30
N LEU A 501 8.55 14.45 -25.20
CA LEU A 501 7.61 14.04 -24.16
C LEU A 501 6.65 12.97 -24.70
N LEU A 502 5.88 12.35 -23.84
CA LEU A 502 4.83 11.42 -24.25
C LEU A 502 3.81 12.13 -25.14
N GLN A 503 3.21 11.39 -26.08
CA GLN A 503 2.16 11.88 -26.96
C GLN A 503 0.93 12.30 -26.16
N ASP A 504 0.11 13.19 -26.73
CA ASP A 504 -1.18 13.54 -26.16
C ASP A 504 -2.08 12.30 -26.07
N SER A 505 -2.61 12.07 -24.89
CA SER A 505 -3.45 10.93 -24.57
C SER A 505 -4.26 11.22 -23.31
N THR A 506 -5.13 10.31 -22.94
CA THR A 506 -5.65 10.25 -21.58
C THR A 506 -4.61 9.60 -20.69
N TYR A 507 -4.44 10.11 -19.49
CA TYR A 507 -3.56 9.55 -18.46
C TYR A 507 -4.38 9.26 -17.22
N TYR A 508 -4.02 8.19 -16.52
CA TYR A 508 -4.63 7.89 -15.24
C TYR A 508 -3.94 8.75 -14.17
N GLU A 509 -4.72 9.57 -13.47
CA GLU A 509 -4.25 10.41 -12.35
C GLU A 509 -2.93 11.14 -12.61
N GLY A 510 -2.81 11.79 -13.75
CA GLY A 510 -1.62 12.53 -14.13
C GLY A 510 -1.72 13.09 -15.54
N GLY A 511 -0.61 13.62 -16.03
CA GLY A 511 -0.48 14.20 -17.36
C GLY A 511 0.75 13.68 -18.11
N ARG A 512 0.96 14.20 -19.33
CA ARG A 512 2.10 13.81 -20.16
C ARG A 512 3.46 14.06 -19.48
N TRP A 513 3.59 15.11 -18.68
CA TRP A 513 4.83 15.45 -17.98
C TRP A 513 5.14 14.44 -16.88
N ASN A 514 4.18 14.11 -16.00
CA ASN A 514 4.36 13.13 -14.92
C ASN A 514 4.87 11.78 -15.46
N TYR A 515 4.26 11.28 -16.53
CA TYR A 515 4.61 9.97 -17.09
C TYR A 515 5.85 9.98 -18.01
N SER A 516 6.29 11.16 -18.50
CA SER A 516 7.42 11.25 -19.43
C SER A 516 8.78 10.95 -18.80
N PHE A 517 8.89 11.02 -17.48
CA PHE A 517 10.15 10.84 -16.74
C PHE A 517 10.24 9.51 -16.00
N ARG A 518 9.41 8.55 -16.37
CA ARG A 518 9.49 7.18 -15.86
C ARG A 518 10.84 6.54 -16.20
N LEU A 519 11.38 5.73 -15.27
CA LEU A 519 12.60 4.98 -15.46
C LEU A 519 12.38 3.76 -16.37
N LEU A 520 12.82 3.86 -17.61
CA LEU A 520 12.72 2.80 -18.60
C LEU A 520 13.98 1.92 -18.62
N HIS A 521 13.85 0.72 -19.15
CA HIS A 521 14.98 -0.20 -19.36
C HIS A 521 16.04 0.32 -20.37
N ASP A 522 15.69 1.36 -21.12
CA ASP A 522 16.62 2.03 -22.07
C ASP A 522 16.59 3.57 -21.91
N MET A 523 17.07 4.04 -20.78
CA MET A 523 17.14 5.47 -20.50
C MET A 523 18.16 6.21 -21.40
N ALA A 524 19.20 5.55 -21.86
CA ALA A 524 20.15 6.19 -22.80
C ALA A 524 19.49 6.54 -24.13
N ALA A 525 18.68 5.62 -24.69
CA ALA A 525 17.90 5.92 -25.92
C ALA A 525 16.79 6.95 -25.61
N ARG A 526 16.18 6.91 -24.41
CA ARG A 526 15.18 7.90 -23.98
C ARG A 526 15.75 9.31 -23.94
N ILE A 527 16.94 9.49 -23.36
CA ILE A 527 17.63 10.78 -23.28
C ILE A 527 18.01 11.27 -24.69
N LYS A 528 18.50 10.38 -25.54
CA LYS A 528 18.81 10.73 -26.94
C LYS A 528 17.57 11.23 -27.69
N LEU A 529 16.39 10.64 -27.44
CA LEU A 529 15.12 11.07 -28.06
C LEU A 529 14.73 12.49 -27.60
N SER A 530 15.08 12.90 -26.39
CA SER A 530 14.89 14.28 -25.92
C SER A 530 15.91 15.30 -26.47
N GLY A 531 16.87 14.87 -27.30
CA GLY A 531 17.92 15.74 -27.83
C GLY A 531 19.25 15.68 -27.07
N GLY A 532 19.40 14.74 -26.14
CA GLY A 532 20.61 14.51 -25.36
C GLY A 532 20.51 14.96 -23.90
N ASP A 533 21.62 14.81 -23.16
CA ASP A 533 21.66 15.05 -21.70
C ASP A 533 21.15 16.45 -21.34
N ASP A 534 21.67 17.50 -21.95
CA ASP A 534 21.33 18.89 -21.63
C ASP A 534 19.83 19.20 -21.86
N ALA A 535 19.28 18.71 -22.97
CA ALA A 535 17.86 18.90 -23.30
C ALA A 535 16.95 18.13 -22.33
N PHE A 536 17.32 16.90 -22.00
CA PHE A 536 16.57 16.09 -21.02
C PHE A 536 16.62 16.71 -19.61
N VAL A 537 17.78 17.19 -19.19
CA VAL A 537 17.95 17.90 -17.91
C VAL A 537 17.12 19.19 -17.89
N ALA A 538 17.10 19.95 -19.00
CA ALA A 538 16.29 21.17 -19.07
C ALA A 538 14.79 20.88 -18.93
N GLN A 539 14.27 19.77 -19.50
CA GLN A 539 12.89 19.34 -19.32
C GLN A 539 12.61 18.96 -17.86
N LEU A 540 13.50 18.20 -17.22
CA LEU A 540 13.36 17.86 -15.79
C LEU A 540 13.44 19.11 -14.91
N ASP A 541 14.37 20.04 -15.18
CA ASP A 541 14.50 21.30 -14.44
C ASP A 541 13.23 22.15 -14.57
N GLU A 542 12.62 22.19 -15.76
CA GLU A 542 11.31 22.82 -15.96
C GLU A 542 10.22 22.15 -15.16
N PHE A 543 10.14 20.81 -15.21
CA PHE A 543 9.16 20.01 -14.48
C PHE A 543 9.25 20.26 -12.96
N PHE A 544 10.45 20.23 -12.39
CA PHE A 544 10.67 20.46 -10.97
C PHE A 544 10.68 21.94 -10.56
N GLY A 545 10.56 22.88 -11.52
CA GLY A 545 10.44 24.30 -11.25
C GLY A 545 11.76 24.98 -10.86
N PHE A 546 12.91 24.47 -11.30
CA PHE A 546 14.19 25.16 -11.11
C PHE A 546 14.17 26.53 -11.79
N GLY A 547 14.44 27.58 -11.01
CA GLY A 547 14.37 28.98 -11.50
C GLY A 547 12.96 29.55 -11.64
N ALA A 548 11.93 28.77 -11.32
CA ALA A 548 10.55 29.26 -11.31
C ALA A 548 10.26 30.09 -10.05
N PRO A 549 9.28 31.01 -10.11
CA PRO A 549 8.83 31.74 -8.91
C PRO A 549 8.10 30.79 -7.95
N ALA A 550 8.16 31.09 -6.67
CA ALA A 550 7.37 30.40 -5.66
C ALA A 550 5.87 30.47 -5.96
N VAL A 551 5.16 29.38 -5.67
CA VAL A 551 3.70 29.32 -5.81
C VAL A 551 3.07 30.17 -4.70
N THR A 552 2.24 31.13 -5.09
CA THR A 552 1.65 32.14 -4.16
C THR A 552 0.47 31.59 -3.37
N GLN A 553 -0.18 30.52 -3.84
CA GLN A 553 -1.37 29.95 -3.22
C GLN A 553 -1.32 28.41 -3.33
N PRO A 554 -0.38 27.76 -2.60
CA PRO A 554 -0.32 26.30 -2.57
C PRO A 554 -1.63 25.74 -1.97
N GLY A 555 -2.12 24.65 -2.53
CA GLY A 555 -3.31 23.95 -2.02
C GLY A 555 -4.65 24.51 -2.54
N LEU A 556 -4.66 25.50 -3.42
CA LEU A 556 -5.89 25.84 -4.14
C LEU A 556 -6.20 24.76 -5.19
N ARG A 557 -7.49 24.44 -5.26
CA ARG A 557 -7.99 23.52 -6.30
C ARG A 557 -7.70 24.14 -7.68
N PRO A 558 -7.12 23.38 -8.63
CA PRO A 558 -6.94 23.86 -9.99
C PRO A 558 -8.28 24.23 -10.63
N ALA A 559 -8.23 25.03 -11.71
CA ALA A 559 -9.39 25.27 -12.53
C ALA A 559 -9.96 23.95 -13.09
N ILE A 560 -11.26 23.91 -13.34
CA ILE A 560 -11.94 22.69 -13.85
C ILE A 560 -11.28 22.17 -15.12
N GLU A 561 -10.80 23.06 -15.99
CA GLU A 561 -10.09 22.73 -17.23
C GLU A 561 -8.76 22.03 -16.96
N GLU A 562 -8.02 22.47 -15.94
CA GLU A 562 -6.75 21.87 -15.52
C GLU A 562 -6.98 20.48 -14.90
N MET A 563 -8.05 20.33 -14.12
CA MET A 563 -8.46 19.04 -13.58
C MET A 563 -8.93 18.07 -14.69
N ALA A 564 -9.67 18.57 -15.66
CA ALA A 564 -10.13 17.79 -16.80
C ALA A 564 -8.95 17.35 -17.70
N ALA A 565 -7.86 18.10 -17.70
CA ALA A 565 -6.61 17.74 -18.37
C ALA A 565 -5.74 16.77 -17.54
N GLY A 566 -6.28 16.16 -16.47
CA GLY A 566 -5.61 15.13 -15.70
C GLY A 566 -4.48 15.64 -14.83
N TYR A 567 -4.71 16.71 -14.08
CA TYR A 567 -3.66 17.40 -13.30
C TYR A 567 -2.50 17.91 -14.13
N ALA A 568 -2.73 18.14 -15.43
CA ALA A 568 -1.72 18.46 -16.44
C ALA A 568 -1.13 19.86 -16.27
N LEU A 569 -0.55 20.09 -15.11
CA LEU A 569 0.43 21.14 -14.98
C LEU A 569 1.76 20.61 -15.54
N ASN A 570 2.44 21.43 -16.30
CA ASN A 570 3.78 21.12 -16.82
C ASN A 570 4.82 21.20 -15.68
N ARG A 571 4.41 20.87 -14.45
CA ARG A 571 5.23 21.02 -13.25
C ARG A 571 4.92 19.92 -12.25
N PHE A 572 5.92 19.61 -11.45
CA PHE A 572 5.80 18.74 -10.30
C PHE A 572 4.88 19.38 -9.23
N GLU A 573 3.90 18.61 -8.81
CA GLU A 573 2.90 19.07 -7.83
C GLU A 573 3.28 18.71 -6.38
N GLY A 574 4.43 18.11 -6.19
CA GLY A 574 4.81 17.41 -4.97
C GLY A 574 4.69 15.91 -5.14
N LEU A 575 5.27 15.15 -4.22
CA LEU A 575 5.16 13.69 -4.22
C LEU A 575 3.80 13.27 -3.65
N ASN A 576 2.74 13.59 -4.35
CA ASN A 576 1.36 13.32 -3.92
C ASN A 576 0.68 12.18 -4.68
N ASN A 577 1.35 11.66 -5.72
CA ASN A 577 0.84 10.56 -6.53
C ASN A 577 2.00 9.76 -7.18
N GLU A 578 1.74 8.54 -7.59
CA GLU A 578 2.73 7.53 -8.01
C GLU A 578 3.47 7.85 -9.31
N PRO A 579 2.88 8.50 -10.35
CA PRO A 579 3.61 8.82 -11.57
C PRO A 579 4.90 9.61 -11.34
N ASP A 580 4.95 10.36 -10.24
CA ASP A 580 6.07 11.25 -9.93
C ASP A 580 7.20 10.61 -9.13
N MET A 581 7.02 9.37 -8.66
CA MET A 581 8.00 8.69 -7.79
C MET A 581 9.36 8.46 -8.45
N GLU A 582 9.40 8.24 -9.76
CA GLU A 582 10.62 7.91 -10.51
C GLU A 582 11.34 9.14 -11.07
N ALA A 583 10.59 10.22 -11.33
CA ALA A 583 11.11 11.41 -11.99
C ALA A 583 12.34 12.03 -11.32
N PRO A 584 12.43 12.18 -9.97
CA PRO A 584 13.62 12.72 -9.29
C PRO A 584 14.90 11.94 -9.57
N TRP A 585 14.78 10.65 -9.85
CA TRP A 585 15.88 9.72 -10.05
C TRP A 585 16.34 9.63 -11.51
N SER A 586 15.55 10.15 -12.44
CA SER A 586 15.88 10.18 -13.87
C SER A 586 17.13 10.98 -14.19
N TYR A 587 17.46 11.99 -13.39
CA TYR A 587 18.69 12.78 -13.52
C TYR A 587 19.98 11.96 -13.47
N HIS A 588 19.99 10.83 -12.75
CA HIS A 588 21.15 9.93 -12.72
C HIS A 588 21.60 9.47 -14.11
N TYR A 589 20.61 9.19 -14.96
CA TYR A 589 20.87 8.71 -16.32
C TYR A 589 21.40 9.82 -17.24
N ALA A 590 21.16 11.09 -16.91
CA ALA A 590 21.74 12.25 -17.59
C ALA A 590 22.99 12.80 -16.89
N GLY A 591 23.51 12.13 -15.82
CA GLY A 591 24.71 12.49 -15.07
C GLY A 591 24.59 13.71 -14.20
N ARG A 592 23.42 13.94 -13.68
CA ARG A 592 23.13 14.99 -12.74
C ARG A 592 22.62 14.43 -11.40
N PRO A 593 23.44 13.58 -10.72
CA PRO A 593 23.06 13.09 -9.38
C PRO A 593 22.92 14.22 -8.36
N ASP A 594 23.52 15.36 -8.59
CA ASP A 594 23.34 16.60 -7.82
C ASP A 594 21.89 17.09 -7.87
N ARG A 595 21.23 17.08 -9.03
CA ARG A 595 19.82 17.45 -9.18
C ARG A 595 18.89 16.46 -8.46
N THR A 596 19.20 15.17 -8.54
CA THR A 596 18.49 14.15 -7.74
C THR A 596 18.60 14.49 -6.25
N ALA A 597 19.78 14.82 -5.75
CA ALA A 597 19.98 15.16 -4.34
C ALA A 597 19.14 16.38 -3.93
N GLU A 598 19.10 17.44 -4.75
CA GLU A 598 18.31 18.64 -4.50
C GLU A 598 16.81 18.34 -4.40
N VAL A 599 16.27 17.59 -5.35
CA VAL A 599 14.82 17.28 -5.39
C VAL A 599 14.44 16.29 -4.30
N VAL A 600 15.17 15.18 -4.16
CA VAL A 600 14.85 14.13 -3.19
C VAL A 600 14.93 14.65 -1.75
N GLN A 601 15.98 15.39 -1.40
CA GLN A 601 16.08 15.98 -0.07
C GLN A 601 14.97 17.01 0.20
N ALA A 602 14.58 17.81 -0.80
CA ALA A 602 13.46 18.74 -0.66
C ALA A 602 12.14 18.00 -0.41
N ILE A 603 11.86 16.89 -1.10
CA ILE A 603 10.68 16.06 -0.87
C ILE A 603 10.70 15.48 0.55
N VAL A 604 11.77 14.78 0.92
CA VAL A 604 11.91 14.11 2.22
C VAL A 604 11.72 15.08 3.39
N GLN A 605 12.18 16.31 3.26
CA GLN A 605 12.16 17.28 4.34
C GLN A 605 10.92 18.15 4.42
N ASN A 606 10.20 18.32 3.30
CA ASN A 606 9.06 19.22 3.25
C ASN A 606 7.71 18.49 3.18
N GLN A 607 7.68 17.26 2.70
CA GLN A 607 6.41 16.62 2.33
C GLN A 607 5.99 15.45 3.22
N PHE A 608 6.78 15.14 4.23
CA PHE A 608 6.42 14.13 5.24
C PHE A 608 6.59 14.74 6.64
N GLY A 609 5.61 14.53 7.49
CA GLY A 609 5.58 15.13 8.81
C GLY A 609 4.85 14.29 9.84
N THR A 610 4.91 14.71 11.09
CA THR A 610 4.10 14.15 12.19
C THR A 610 2.67 14.69 12.14
N GLY A 611 1.77 14.03 12.86
CA GLY A 611 0.37 14.42 12.96
C GLY A 611 -0.50 13.80 11.86
N ARG A 612 -1.80 13.92 12.04
CA ARG A 612 -2.80 13.23 11.21
C ARG A 612 -2.78 13.60 9.73
N GLY A 613 -2.33 14.79 9.38
CA GLY A 613 -2.15 15.27 8.00
C GLY A 613 -0.72 15.17 7.49
N GLY A 614 0.12 14.33 8.06
CA GLY A 614 1.56 14.24 7.80
C GLY A 614 2.00 13.54 6.51
N LEU A 615 1.07 13.19 5.61
CA LEU A 615 1.38 12.62 4.29
C LEU A 615 1.03 13.61 3.17
N PRO A 616 1.79 13.61 2.06
CA PRO A 616 1.59 14.54 0.95
C PRO A 616 0.36 14.22 0.08
N GLY A 617 -0.11 12.99 0.09
CA GLY A 617 -1.23 12.48 -0.68
C GLY A 617 -1.69 11.13 -0.16
N ASN A 618 -2.41 10.40 -1.00
CA ASN A 618 -2.86 9.05 -0.70
C ASN A 618 -1.65 8.14 -0.52
N ASP A 619 -1.59 7.40 0.58
CA ASP A 619 -0.47 6.49 0.86
C ASP A 619 -0.49 5.24 -0.04
N ASP A 620 -1.67 4.90 -0.52
CA ASP A 620 -1.97 3.80 -1.45
C ASP A 620 -1.22 2.51 -1.14
N SER A 621 -1.63 1.91 -0.01
CA SER A 621 -1.06 0.65 0.52
C SER A 621 0.44 0.72 0.84
N GLY A 622 0.92 1.89 1.21
CA GLY A 622 2.32 2.12 1.55
C GLY A 622 3.20 2.52 0.37
N GLY A 623 2.61 2.86 -0.78
CA GLY A 623 3.37 3.33 -1.95
C GLY A 623 4.20 4.58 -1.65
N LEU A 624 3.56 5.67 -1.16
CA LEU A 624 4.27 6.88 -0.77
C LEU A 624 5.19 6.66 0.43
N SER A 625 4.72 5.91 1.43
CA SER A 625 5.51 5.58 2.63
C SER A 625 6.78 4.82 2.29
N SER A 626 6.72 3.81 1.43
CA SER A 626 7.91 3.05 1.02
C SER A 626 8.87 3.88 0.16
N TRP A 627 8.36 4.82 -0.65
CA TRP A 627 9.21 5.78 -1.34
C TRP A 627 10.02 6.62 -0.34
N PHE A 628 9.35 7.14 0.70
CA PHE A 628 10.02 7.90 1.76
C PHE A 628 11.08 7.07 2.49
N VAL A 629 10.78 5.80 2.79
CA VAL A 629 11.76 4.87 3.41
C VAL A 629 13.01 4.77 2.53
N TRP A 630 12.86 4.42 1.25
CA TRP A 630 13.98 4.29 0.33
C TRP A 630 14.76 5.60 0.15
N ALA A 631 14.07 6.69 -0.13
CA ALA A 631 14.69 7.99 -0.34
C ALA A 631 15.48 8.47 0.89
N SER A 632 14.93 8.23 2.09
CA SER A 632 15.60 8.56 3.36
C SER A 632 16.86 7.75 3.61
N LEU A 633 16.92 6.51 3.11
CA LEU A 633 18.11 5.67 3.15
C LEU A 633 19.16 6.08 2.11
N GLY A 634 18.83 7.02 1.22
CA GLY A 634 19.69 7.41 0.10
C GLY A 634 19.72 6.38 -1.02
N LEU A 635 18.70 5.54 -1.13
CA LEU A 635 18.55 4.51 -2.15
C LEU A 635 17.23 4.65 -2.90
N PHE A 636 17.18 4.16 -4.13
CA PHE A 636 15.93 4.04 -4.87
C PHE A 636 15.93 2.81 -5.76
N PRO A 637 15.00 1.86 -5.59
CA PRO A 637 14.89 0.69 -6.43
C PRO A 637 14.40 1.07 -7.83
N VAL A 638 15.06 0.55 -8.85
CA VAL A 638 14.58 0.61 -10.23
C VAL A 638 13.87 -0.70 -10.53
N ALA A 639 12.56 -0.71 -10.27
CA ALA A 639 11.74 -1.92 -10.33
C ALA A 639 11.89 -2.66 -11.68
N GLY A 640 12.06 -3.98 -11.62
CA GLY A 640 12.26 -4.85 -12.77
C GLY A 640 13.70 -4.86 -13.32
N GLN A 641 14.60 -4.03 -12.79
CA GLN A 641 15.97 -3.90 -13.34
C GLN A 641 17.08 -4.32 -12.36
N ASN A 642 16.70 -4.77 -11.16
CA ASN A 642 17.65 -5.20 -10.13
C ASN A 642 18.76 -4.17 -9.84
N LEU A 643 18.39 -2.90 -9.82
CA LEU A 643 19.25 -1.76 -9.55
C LEU A 643 18.70 -0.90 -8.43
N PHE A 644 19.62 -0.30 -7.65
CA PHE A 644 19.31 0.67 -6.60
C PHE A 644 20.15 1.92 -6.81
N LEU A 645 19.54 3.02 -7.22
CA LEU A 645 20.20 4.30 -7.41
C LEU A 645 20.61 4.89 -6.06
N ILE A 646 21.76 5.55 -6.00
CA ILE A 646 22.35 6.09 -4.76
C ILE A 646 22.27 7.61 -4.76
N SER A 647 21.77 8.19 -3.67
CA SER A 647 21.79 9.63 -3.37
C SER A 647 22.26 9.85 -1.94
N ALA A 648 22.31 11.11 -1.50
CA ALA A 648 22.68 11.43 -0.12
C ALA A 648 21.56 10.99 0.85
N PRO A 649 21.86 10.13 1.85
CA PRO A 649 20.87 9.68 2.82
C PRO A 649 20.50 10.80 3.81
N ALA A 650 19.31 10.67 4.42
CA ALA A 650 18.82 11.57 5.45
C ALA A 650 19.39 11.27 6.85
N TRP A 651 20.21 10.25 6.99
CA TRP A 651 20.72 9.72 8.26
C TRP A 651 22.24 9.68 8.26
N ARG A 652 22.84 9.92 9.44
CA ARG A 652 24.29 9.74 9.62
C ARG A 652 24.68 8.28 9.42
N GLU A 653 23.88 7.39 9.97
CA GLU A 653 24.02 5.95 9.86
C GLU A 653 22.66 5.30 9.78
N SER A 654 22.56 4.27 8.95
CA SER A 654 21.38 3.39 8.89
C SER A 654 21.82 1.97 8.57
N SER A 655 20.95 1.01 8.85
CA SER A 655 21.18 -0.39 8.52
C SER A 655 19.91 -1.05 8.03
N ILE A 656 20.06 -1.99 7.09
CA ILE A 656 19.00 -2.76 6.47
C ILE A 656 19.32 -4.24 6.65
N ASP A 657 18.45 -4.99 7.32
CA ASP A 657 18.56 -6.45 7.38
C ASP A 657 18.00 -7.04 6.08
N VAL A 658 18.81 -7.76 5.32
CA VAL A 658 18.50 -8.38 4.03
C VAL A 658 18.59 -9.89 4.19
N GLY A 659 17.49 -10.53 4.54
CA GLY A 659 17.53 -11.92 4.97
C GLY A 659 18.40 -12.09 6.22
N ASP A 660 19.39 -13.00 6.15
CA ASP A 660 20.35 -13.25 7.25
C ASP A 660 21.57 -12.30 7.25
N ARG A 661 21.56 -11.30 6.37
CA ARG A 661 22.68 -10.36 6.19
C ARG A 661 22.24 -8.95 6.54
N ASN A 662 23.21 -8.04 6.64
CA ASN A 662 22.97 -6.65 6.94
C ASN A 662 23.78 -5.75 6.02
N LEU A 663 23.14 -4.72 5.46
CA LEU A 663 23.80 -3.61 4.79
C LEU A 663 23.81 -2.41 5.74
N THR A 664 25.00 -1.96 6.12
CA THR A 664 25.18 -0.71 6.87
C THR A 664 25.49 0.43 5.92
N ILE A 665 24.78 1.53 6.02
CA ILE A 665 25.01 2.77 5.26
C ILE A 665 25.54 3.81 6.22
N GLU A 666 26.76 4.29 5.97
CA GLU A 666 27.45 5.25 6.84
C GLU A 666 27.87 6.48 6.05
N THR A 667 27.89 7.63 6.74
CA THR A 667 28.28 8.88 6.10
C THR A 667 29.40 9.59 6.85
N THR A 668 30.26 10.29 6.10
CA THR A 668 31.15 11.31 6.61
C THR A 668 30.79 12.67 6.01
N GLY A 669 31.08 13.77 6.72
CA GLY A 669 30.64 15.10 6.28
C GLY A 669 29.14 15.37 6.44
N PHE A 670 28.42 14.48 7.09
CA PHE A 670 26.98 14.58 7.30
C PHE A 670 26.59 15.80 8.13
N VAL A 671 25.59 16.53 7.65
CA VAL A 671 24.91 17.61 8.37
C VAL A 671 23.44 17.20 8.51
N GLU A 672 22.88 17.33 9.71
CA GLU A 672 21.48 16.99 9.94
C GLU A 672 20.57 17.79 8.99
N PRO A 673 19.79 17.13 8.09
CA PRO A 673 18.98 17.85 7.13
C PRO A 673 17.84 18.62 7.80
N THR A 674 17.57 19.84 7.33
CA THR A 674 16.41 20.66 7.74
C THR A 674 15.75 21.26 6.50
N PRO A 675 14.46 21.62 6.54
CA PRO A 675 13.74 22.14 5.37
C PRO A 675 14.38 23.38 4.72
N ASP A 676 15.04 24.22 5.51
CA ASP A 676 15.78 25.42 5.12
C ASP A 676 17.30 25.22 5.08
N GLY A 677 17.77 24.00 5.34
CA GLY A 677 19.18 23.66 5.36
C GLY A 677 19.81 23.50 3.98
N PRO A 678 21.14 23.47 3.93
CA PRO A 678 21.83 23.27 2.66
C PRO A 678 21.67 21.84 2.16
N THR A 679 21.52 21.68 0.84
CA THR A 679 21.57 20.37 0.20
C THR A 679 22.96 19.74 0.41
N GLN A 680 22.97 18.44 0.66
CA GLN A 680 24.18 17.63 0.75
C GLN A 680 24.36 16.81 -0.52
N TYR A 681 25.55 16.79 -1.03
CA TYR A 681 25.89 16.09 -2.27
C TYR A 681 26.92 14.99 -1.99
N VAL A 682 26.74 13.84 -2.63
CA VAL A 682 27.70 12.75 -2.57
C VAL A 682 29.01 13.18 -3.23
N GLN A 683 30.13 13.04 -2.52
CA GLN A 683 31.47 13.31 -2.99
C GLN A 683 32.18 12.04 -3.45
N SER A 684 32.03 10.97 -2.70
CA SER A 684 32.56 9.65 -3.04
C SER A 684 31.71 8.55 -2.37
N VAL A 685 31.75 7.35 -2.94
CA VAL A 685 31.07 6.15 -2.39
C VAL A 685 32.05 4.99 -2.36
N HIS A 686 32.01 4.20 -1.29
CA HIS A 686 32.76 2.96 -1.15
C HIS A 686 31.84 1.83 -0.66
N LEU A 687 31.96 0.65 -1.27
CA LEU A 687 31.30 -0.58 -0.80
C LEU A 687 32.38 -1.54 -0.29
N ASP A 688 32.33 -1.89 0.98
CA ASP A 688 33.33 -2.72 1.67
C ASP A 688 34.77 -2.21 1.52
N GLY A 689 34.94 -0.91 1.36
CA GLY A 689 36.21 -0.23 1.14
C GLY A 689 36.59 -0.02 -0.34
N ASP A 690 35.94 -0.70 -1.26
CA ASP A 690 36.15 -0.52 -2.69
C ASP A 690 35.39 0.70 -3.20
N ARG A 691 36.11 1.59 -3.91
CA ARG A 691 35.50 2.81 -4.47
C ARG A 691 34.50 2.48 -5.58
N LEU A 692 33.33 3.10 -5.51
CA LEU A 692 32.30 3.06 -6.55
C LEU A 692 32.25 4.41 -7.30
N ASP A 693 32.66 4.42 -8.57
CA ASP A 693 32.54 5.59 -9.45
C ASP A 693 31.15 5.67 -10.14
N ARG A 694 30.29 4.70 -9.87
CA ARG A 694 28.90 4.59 -10.37
C ARG A 694 27.89 5.00 -9.30
N THR A 695 26.70 5.43 -9.75
CA THR A 695 25.63 5.94 -8.89
C THR A 695 24.58 4.89 -8.53
N TRP A 696 24.91 3.61 -8.53
CA TRP A 696 23.97 2.54 -8.20
C TRP A 696 24.68 1.33 -7.57
N LEU A 697 23.87 0.55 -6.84
CA LEU A 697 24.16 -0.84 -6.48
C LEU A 697 23.34 -1.77 -7.35
N THR A 698 23.82 -2.98 -7.58
CA THR A 698 22.98 -4.09 -8.03
C THR A 698 22.20 -4.66 -6.86
N GLY A 699 21.05 -5.29 -7.12
CA GLY A 699 20.29 -5.98 -6.06
C GLY A 699 21.13 -7.09 -5.41
N THR A 700 21.97 -7.78 -6.17
CA THR A 700 22.90 -8.78 -5.62
C THR A 700 23.89 -8.18 -4.63
N GLU A 701 24.41 -6.97 -4.89
CA GLU A 701 25.29 -6.27 -3.95
C GLU A 701 24.54 -5.84 -2.70
N LEU A 702 23.32 -5.29 -2.86
CA LEU A 702 22.48 -4.92 -1.73
C LEU A 702 22.16 -6.14 -0.86
N HIS A 703 21.72 -7.25 -1.48
CA HIS A 703 21.37 -8.48 -0.77
C HIS A 703 22.58 -9.25 -0.20
N ARG A 704 23.78 -9.01 -0.73
CA ARG A 704 25.01 -9.52 -0.12
C ARG A 704 25.26 -8.89 1.25
N GLY A 705 24.73 -7.68 1.47
CA GLY A 705 25.04 -6.86 2.64
C GLY A 705 26.45 -6.28 2.57
N GLY A 706 26.94 -5.78 3.69
CA GLY A 706 28.25 -5.16 3.81
C GLY A 706 28.17 -3.72 4.29
N ARG A 707 29.15 -2.90 3.94
CA ARG A 707 29.27 -1.51 4.38
C ARG A 707 29.32 -0.56 3.19
N LEU A 708 28.26 0.24 3.03
CA LEU A 708 28.20 1.33 2.06
C LEU A 708 28.57 2.64 2.76
N HIS A 709 29.72 3.20 2.43
CA HIS A 709 30.21 4.46 3.00
C HIS A 709 30.12 5.59 1.97
N LEU A 710 29.45 6.69 2.35
CA LEU A 710 29.30 7.88 1.53
C LEU A 710 30.02 9.07 2.18
N GLU A 711 30.85 9.75 1.44
CA GLU A 711 31.37 11.08 1.80
C GLU A 711 30.42 12.14 1.26
N LEU A 712 29.96 13.04 2.11
CA LEU A 712 29.01 14.12 1.77
C LEU A 712 29.69 15.47 1.85
N GLY A 713 29.24 16.41 1.02
CA GLY A 713 29.74 17.79 1.01
C GLY A 713 28.67 18.79 0.59
N PRO A 714 28.93 20.10 0.79
CA PRO A 714 27.95 21.16 0.57
C PRO A 714 27.83 21.61 -0.90
N THR A 715 28.65 21.06 -1.79
CA THR A 715 28.69 21.45 -3.21
C THR A 715 28.65 20.23 -4.10
N PRO A 716 28.04 20.31 -5.31
CA PRO A 716 28.10 19.25 -6.28
C PRO A 716 29.52 18.76 -6.57
N SER A 717 29.67 17.47 -6.82
CA SER A 717 30.94 16.81 -7.12
C SER A 717 30.95 16.22 -8.54
N ALA A 718 32.10 15.70 -8.96
CA ALA A 718 32.20 14.97 -10.22
C ALA A 718 31.75 13.49 -10.12
N TRP A 719 31.39 13.00 -8.94
CA TRP A 719 30.95 11.62 -8.76
C TRP A 719 29.66 11.37 -9.54
N GLY A 720 29.63 10.27 -10.31
CA GLY A 720 28.46 9.84 -11.09
C GLY A 720 28.14 10.69 -12.33
N THR A 721 28.97 11.69 -12.67
CA THR A 721 28.70 12.55 -13.84
C THR A 721 29.08 11.89 -15.17
N THR A 722 29.93 10.87 -15.16
CA THR A 722 30.44 10.20 -16.39
C THR A 722 29.97 8.76 -16.52
N VAL A 723 29.90 8.02 -15.43
CA VAL A 723 29.43 6.62 -15.41
C VAL A 723 27.93 6.62 -15.21
N ARG A 724 27.18 6.20 -16.23
CA ARG A 724 25.71 6.18 -16.23
C ARG A 724 25.16 4.84 -15.78
N PRO A 725 23.97 4.81 -15.13
CA PRO A 725 23.29 3.55 -14.89
C PRO A 725 23.05 2.76 -16.19
N PRO A 726 22.97 1.43 -16.11
CA PRO A 726 22.80 0.57 -17.29
C PRO A 726 21.57 0.92 -18.11
N SER A 727 21.68 0.79 -19.42
CA SER A 727 20.59 0.91 -20.39
C SER A 727 20.77 -0.12 -21.50
N VAL A 728 19.70 -0.68 -22.02
CA VAL A 728 19.75 -1.77 -23.01
C VAL A 728 20.59 -1.40 -24.23
N SER A 729 20.49 -0.16 -24.72
CA SER A 729 21.25 0.29 -25.90
C SER A 729 22.76 0.47 -25.63
N THR A 730 23.18 0.67 -24.39
CA THR A 730 24.58 0.86 -24.02
C THR A 730 25.21 -0.38 -23.38
N HIS A 731 24.39 -1.20 -22.75
CA HIS A 731 24.79 -2.47 -22.12
C HIS A 731 23.77 -3.54 -22.56
N PRO A 732 23.85 -4.02 -23.81
CA PRO A 732 22.95 -5.08 -24.24
C PRO A 732 23.10 -6.28 -23.29
N PRO A 733 22.02 -7.02 -23.00
CA PRO A 733 22.04 -8.15 -22.12
C PRO A 733 23.14 -9.11 -22.57
N THR A 734 24.27 -9.06 -21.90
CA THR A 734 25.30 -10.06 -22.11
C THR A 734 24.80 -11.37 -21.54
N ALA A 735 25.09 -12.48 -22.19
CA ALA A 735 24.83 -13.84 -21.76
C ALA A 735 25.44 -14.21 -20.37
N ALA A 736 25.63 -13.23 -19.49
CA ALA A 736 26.26 -13.30 -18.18
C ALA A 736 25.33 -13.74 -17.04
N LEU A 737 24.07 -14.09 -17.33
CA LEU A 737 23.22 -14.83 -16.37
C LEU A 737 23.48 -16.36 -16.42
N ARG A 738 24.59 -16.78 -16.98
CA ARG A 738 25.09 -18.15 -16.83
C ARG A 738 26.12 -18.16 -15.70
N ARG A 739 25.66 -18.26 -14.44
CA ARG A 739 26.34 -19.00 -13.36
C ARG A 739 25.50 -18.96 -12.09
#